data_2879f0e2ff0426216673d5d3df8cf1a0
#
_entry.id   2879f0e2ff0426216673d5d3df8cf1a0
#
_cell.length_a   1.000
_cell.length_b   1.000
_cell.length_c   1.000
_cell.angle_alpha   90.00
_cell.angle_beta   90.00
_cell.angle_gamma   90.00
#
_symmetry.space_group_name_H-M   'P 1'
#
loop_
_entity.id
_entity.type
_entity.pdbx_description
1 polymer ?
#
loop_
_entity_poly.entity_id
_entity_poly.type
_entity_poly.pdbx_seq_one_letter_code
_entity_poly.pdbx_strand_id
1 'polypeptide(L)'
;MVNQTLDKPFFSSNIMGISEINYDIQFEPIFSNFTFKGIEILSFKTTSSNKFVLHCAEIKIQKCYILSKSKTIEVKFKLDAKNESLSITSGKKVSGKIKLCIEYTGILNDRLLGFYRSKYTDPAGKTKYMATTQFEAADARRAFPCWDEPATKATFDVSLLVEKNYMAISNMPVRKKQNFGSKIIYEFERTPIMSTYLLYLGVGEFEYLETKLRNIQIRVLTTKGNKNKAKLSLELTKKFLGEYENYFGIKYPLPKLDMLAIPDFAAGAMENWGAITFRETILLYDPKTSSTRTKQFIAEVISHEIAHQWFGNLVTMKWWNDLWLNESFATFMATKIVDKFYPEWDLWDQFLEDAMNTAMSLDALKTSHPIDVKVNHPSEIREIFDSISYDKGGCVLRMLEHFVTDKNFQKGLQKYLKKHAYSNAEGHDLWKSIGEVAKKPIDKMMDSWINQVGFPIVSVNRKGSQISLKQTRYLLEETKSSKKGIWKIPLIIDEGDVTTSHIMDKKSQSIKLKNKERNFIINSGRTGFYRMDYDSETLDNLSLLIDEKVLNYVDRWSIQNDYYSQCVTGKKKLQDYLDFTNAYFDEDNYISSLNLAQHLYSLYSLTHKEKFSDEIKQYAFNFLRTIYDRLGWDAKKNEPHTNALLRSFAISGLGKLGDEEIL
;
A
#
# COMPACT_ATOMS: atom_id res chain seq x y z
N MET A 1 -7.79 27.72 26.60
CA MET A 1 -7.68 26.67 27.62
C MET A 1 -8.98 25.88 27.63
N VAL A 2 -9.03 24.76 26.97
CA VAL A 2 -9.96 23.67 27.27
C VAL A 2 -9.16 22.38 27.00
N ASN A 3 -8.55 21.88 28.05
CA ASN A 3 -8.06 20.51 28.09
C ASN A 3 -9.27 19.58 28.08
N GLN A 4 -9.55 18.95 26.97
CA GLN A 4 -10.31 17.71 26.94
C GLN A 4 -9.41 16.63 26.36
N THR A 5 -8.88 15.82 27.22
CA THR A 5 -8.24 14.54 26.94
C THR A 5 -9.27 13.63 26.25
N LEU A 6 -9.19 13.54 24.91
CA LEU A 6 -9.92 12.54 24.12
C LEU A 6 -9.03 11.31 23.98
N ASP A 7 -8.94 10.51 25.04
CA ASP A 7 -8.13 9.28 25.11
C ASP A 7 -8.85 8.01 24.64
N LYS A 8 -9.89 8.10 23.81
CA LYS A 8 -10.57 6.91 23.25
C LYS A 8 -11.13 7.19 21.87
N PRO A 9 -11.13 6.21 20.95
CA PRO A 9 -11.83 6.30 19.67
C PRO A 9 -13.28 6.74 19.91
N PHE A 10 -13.78 7.66 19.12
CA PHE A 10 -15.01 8.40 19.35
C PHE A 10 -16.27 7.53 19.59
N PHE A 11 -16.26 6.27 19.21
CA PHE A 11 -17.42 5.37 19.22
C PHE A 11 -17.26 4.05 19.98
N SER A 12 -16.07 3.60 20.32
CA SER A 12 -15.88 2.30 21.02
C SER A 12 -16.67 2.18 22.34
N SER A 13 -17.00 3.28 22.98
CA SER A 13 -17.86 3.31 24.15
C SER A 13 -19.36 3.15 23.85
N ASN A 14 -19.81 3.47 22.62
CA ASN A 14 -21.21 3.40 22.22
C ASN A 14 -21.61 2.03 21.66
N ILE A 15 -20.65 1.16 21.35
CA ILE A 15 -20.85 -0.20 20.82
C ILE A 15 -20.82 -1.25 21.94
N MET A 16 -20.52 -0.85 23.19
CA MET A 16 -20.52 -1.77 24.31
C MET A 16 -21.87 -2.48 24.46
N GLY A 17 -21.84 -3.81 24.35
CA GLY A 17 -23.03 -4.66 24.45
C GLY A 17 -23.80 -4.84 23.15
N ILE A 18 -23.24 -4.45 22.00
CA ILE A 18 -23.78 -4.71 20.65
C ILE A 18 -23.00 -5.87 20.02
N SER A 19 -23.73 -6.79 19.39
CA SER A 19 -23.17 -7.95 18.68
C SER A 19 -24.11 -8.44 17.60
N GLU A 20 -23.69 -9.43 16.81
CA GLU A 20 -24.47 -10.05 15.73
C GLU A 20 -25.04 -9.00 14.74
N ILE A 21 -24.16 -8.13 14.22
CA ILE A 21 -24.55 -7.02 13.35
C ILE A 21 -24.76 -7.53 11.92
N ASN A 22 -25.91 -7.16 11.35
CA ASN A 22 -26.24 -7.40 9.95
C ASN A 22 -26.95 -6.18 9.37
N TYR A 23 -26.48 -5.75 8.20
CA TYR A 23 -27.10 -4.70 7.40
C TYR A 23 -27.82 -5.34 6.21
N ASP A 24 -29.14 -5.18 6.13
CA ASP A 24 -29.95 -5.50 4.96
C ASP A 24 -30.32 -4.18 4.28
N ILE A 25 -29.68 -3.90 3.13
CA ILE A 25 -29.71 -2.56 2.53
C ILE A 25 -30.14 -2.65 1.08
N GLN A 26 -31.16 -1.88 0.73
CA GLN A 26 -31.57 -1.65 -0.65
C GLN A 26 -31.22 -0.23 -1.07
N PHE A 27 -30.50 -0.09 -2.20
CA PHE A 27 -30.21 1.19 -2.83
C PHE A 27 -30.91 1.34 -4.18
N GLU A 28 -31.32 2.58 -4.47
CA GLU A 28 -31.87 2.97 -5.77
C GLU A 28 -31.13 4.23 -6.27
N PRO A 29 -30.04 4.10 -7.06
CA PRO A 29 -29.39 5.25 -7.69
C PRO A 29 -30.26 5.85 -8.78
N ILE A 30 -30.35 7.19 -8.83
CA ILE A 30 -31.20 7.96 -9.74
C ILE A 30 -30.31 8.92 -10.54
N PHE A 31 -29.94 8.53 -11.75
CA PHE A 31 -28.98 9.31 -12.58
C PHE A 31 -29.56 10.61 -13.12
N SER A 32 -30.89 10.76 -13.20
CA SER A 32 -31.53 11.96 -13.75
C SER A 32 -31.29 13.22 -12.89
N ASN A 33 -31.05 13.05 -11.59
CA ASN A 33 -30.78 14.14 -10.66
C ASN A 33 -29.59 13.87 -9.72
N PHE A 34 -28.84 12.79 -9.98
CA PHE A 34 -27.68 12.37 -9.21
C PHE A 34 -27.92 12.22 -7.71
N THR A 35 -29.02 11.54 -7.38
CA THR A 35 -29.36 11.17 -6.00
C THR A 35 -29.49 9.66 -5.86
N PHE A 36 -29.59 9.18 -4.63
CA PHE A 36 -30.01 7.81 -4.37
C PHE A 36 -31.00 7.75 -3.21
N LYS A 37 -31.83 6.71 -3.22
CA LYS A 37 -32.65 6.31 -2.07
C LYS A 37 -32.05 5.08 -1.42
N GLY A 38 -32.13 5.02 -0.10
CA GLY A 38 -31.72 3.87 0.68
C GLY A 38 -32.83 3.44 1.64
N ILE A 39 -32.99 2.13 1.77
CA ILE A 39 -33.79 1.48 2.80
C ILE A 39 -32.88 0.49 3.50
N GLU A 40 -32.75 0.64 4.81
CA GLU A 40 -31.87 -0.17 5.63
C GLU A 40 -32.64 -0.82 6.77
N ILE A 41 -32.39 -2.12 6.97
CA ILE A 41 -32.79 -2.86 8.17
C ILE A 41 -31.52 -3.31 8.89
N LEU A 42 -31.07 -2.50 9.85
CA LEU A 42 -29.95 -2.83 10.70
C LEU A 42 -30.40 -3.77 11.82
N SER A 43 -29.95 -5.01 11.77
CA SER A 43 -30.22 -6.05 12.77
C SER A 43 -29.03 -6.23 13.67
N PHE A 44 -29.22 -6.22 14.98
CA PHE A 44 -28.16 -6.43 15.96
C PHE A 44 -28.72 -6.94 17.29
N LYS A 45 -27.86 -7.42 18.16
CA LYS A 45 -28.21 -7.83 19.53
C LYS A 45 -27.65 -6.81 20.51
N THR A 46 -28.48 -6.40 21.49
CA THR A 46 -28.06 -5.49 22.57
C THR A 46 -28.46 -6.04 23.93
N THR A 47 -27.66 -5.75 24.94
CA THR A 47 -27.96 -6.15 26.33
C THR A 47 -29.12 -5.35 26.90
N SER A 48 -29.05 -4.03 26.86
CA SER A 48 -30.16 -3.11 27.23
C SER A 48 -29.76 -1.68 26.88
N SER A 49 -30.48 -1.04 25.96
CA SER A 49 -30.22 0.36 25.59
C SER A 49 -31.51 1.05 25.14
N ASN A 50 -31.59 2.34 25.33
CA ASN A 50 -32.61 3.20 24.70
C ASN A 50 -32.00 4.24 23.77
N LYS A 51 -30.65 4.23 23.62
CA LYS A 51 -29.93 5.16 22.76
C LYS A 51 -28.95 4.39 21.88
N PHE A 52 -28.95 4.67 20.58
CA PHE A 52 -28.02 4.17 19.59
C PHE A 52 -27.44 5.34 18.83
N VAL A 53 -26.14 5.30 18.57
CA VAL A 53 -25.47 6.32 17.76
C VAL A 53 -24.76 5.62 16.62
N LEU A 54 -25.05 6.04 15.40
CA LEU A 54 -24.44 5.57 14.17
C LEU A 54 -23.63 6.71 13.54
N HIS A 55 -22.60 6.40 12.79
CA HIS A 55 -22.01 7.34 11.85
C HIS A 55 -22.98 7.61 10.71
N CYS A 56 -23.10 8.86 10.30
CA CYS A 56 -24.00 9.27 9.22
C CYS A 56 -23.59 10.66 8.74
N ALA A 57 -23.24 10.78 7.48
CA ALA A 57 -22.79 12.03 6.88
C ALA A 57 -23.48 12.25 5.52
N GLU A 58 -23.92 13.48 5.25
CA GLU A 58 -24.49 13.90 3.96
C GLU A 58 -25.75 13.10 3.53
N ILE A 59 -26.43 12.46 4.47
CA ILE A 59 -27.63 11.65 4.28
C ILE A 59 -28.80 12.37 4.93
N LYS A 60 -29.94 12.40 4.24
CA LYS A 60 -31.21 12.94 4.78
C LYS A 60 -32.09 11.76 5.22
N ILE A 61 -32.28 11.60 6.52
CA ILE A 61 -33.15 10.58 7.10
C ILE A 61 -34.60 11.01 6.89
N GLN A 62 -35.41 10.10 6.35
CA GLN A 62 -36.85 10.31 6.10
C GLN A 62 -37.68 9.65 7.16
N LYS A 63 -37.34 8.38 7.51
CA LYS A 63 -38.03 7.62 8.56
C LYS A 63 -37.00 6.81 9.36
N CYS A 64 -37.31 6.65 10.65
CA CYS A 64 -36.53 5.79 11.54
C CYS A 64 -37.44 5.20 12.59
N TYR A 65 -37.42 3.87 12.75
CA TYR A 65 -38.22 3.15 13.73
C TYR A 65 -37.62 1.79 14.08
N ILE A 66 -38.00 1.23 15.23
CA ILE A 66 -37.58 -0.10 15.65
C ILE A 66 -38.72 -1.10 15.41
N LEU A 67 -38.39 -2.23 14.78
CA LEU A 67 -39.28 -3.40 14.69
C LEU A 67 -38.94 -4.35 15.85
N SER A 68 -39.91 -4.60 16.71
CA SER A 68 -39.79 -5.57 17.80
C SER A 68 -40.96 -6.58 17.73
N LYS A 69 -40.64 -7.84 17.40
CA LYS A 69 -41.59 -8.94 17.19
C LYS A 69 -42.67 -8.56 16.14
N SER A 70 -43.83 -8.03 16.57
CA SER A 70 -44.92 -7.60 15.68
C SER A 70 -45.33 -6.13 15.88
N LYS A 71 -44.54 -5.34 16.60
CA LYS A 71 -44.87 -3.94 16.92
C LYS A 71 -43.76 -3.00 16.43
N THR A 72 -44.19 -1.90 15.80
CA THR A 72 -43.29 -0.77 15.50
C THR A 72 -43.18 0.08 16.74
N ILE A 73 -41.95 0.39 17.11
CA ILE A 73 -41.61 1.34 18.18
C ILE A 73 -41.09 2.59 17.51
N GLU A 74 -41.80 3.70 17.69
CA GLU A 74 -41.33 5.01 17.24
C GLU A 74 -40.09 5.45 18.02
N VAL A 75 -39.17 6.09 17.32
CA VAL A 75 -37.94 6.61 17.90
C VAL A 75 -37.79 8.10 17.56
N LYS A 76 -37.15 8.84 18.43
CA LYS A 76 -36.64 10.18 18.11
C LYS A 76 -35.25 10.04 17.54
N PHE A 77 -34.94 10.79 16.47
CA PHE A 77 -33.61 10.81 15.91
C PHE A 77 -33.12 12.24 15.69
N LYS A 78 -31.79 12.41 15.75
CA LYS A 78 -31.12 13.69 15.55
C LYS A 78 -29.84 13.47 14.79
N LEU A 79 -29.66 14.20 13.67
CA LEU A 79 -28.41 14.29 12.94
C LEU A 79 -27.52 15.36 13.57
N ASP A 80 -26.24 15.06 13.68
CA ASP A 80 -25.17 15.98 14.04
C ASP A 80 -24.14 16.00 12.91
N ALA A 81 -24.26 17.01 12.04
CA ALA A 81 -23.41 17.14 10.86
C ALA A 81 -21.93 17.37 11.23
N LYS A 82 -21.66 18.04 12.37
CA LYS A 82 -20.29 18.32 12.81
C LYS A 82 -19.54 17.05 13.24
N ASN A 83 -20.28 16.15 13.90
CA ASN A 83 -19.73 14.88 14.39
C ASN A 83 -20.07 13.71 13.47
N GLU A 84 -20.62 13.98 12.27
CA GLU A 84 -21.02 12.95 11.29
C GLU A 84 -21.82 11.80 11.93
N SER A 85 -22.82 12.12 12.76
CA SER A 85 -23.52 11.12 13.55
C SER A 85 -25.03 11.24 13.53
N LEU A 86 -25.70 10.08 13.66
CA LEU A 86 -27.14 9.93 13.84
C LEU A 86 -27.40 9.33 15.23
N SER A 87 -27.93 10.15 16.14
CA SER A 87 -28.40 9.70 17.45
C SER A 87 -29.86 9.27 17.38
N ILE A 88 -30.17 8.05 17.84
CA ILE A 88 -31.49 7.44 17.83
C ILE A 88 -31.88 7.11 19.26
N THR A 89 -33.06 7.55 19.71
CA THR A 89 -33.53 7.35 21.09
C THR A 89 -34.94 6.77 21.09
N SER A 90 -35.12 5.62 21.73
CA SER A 90 -36.43 5.03 22.00
C SER A 90 -36.98 5.46 23.36
N GLY A 91 -38.31 5.53 23.48
CA GLY A 91 -38.96 5.94 24.74
C GLY A 91 -38.72 4.98 25.92
N LYS A 92 -38.36 3.72 25.62
CA LYS A 92 -38.04 2.66 26.61
C LYS A 92 -36.79 1.92 26.21
N LYS A 93 -36.09 1.36 27.19
CA LYS A 93 -34.94 0.47 26.91
C LYS A 93 -35.41 -0.77 26.15
N VAL A 94 -34.63 -1.15 25.15
CA VAL A 94 -34.83 -2.36 24.35
C VAL A 94 -33.66 -3.31 24.59
N SER A 95 -33.90 -4.62 24.51
CA SER A 95 -32.90 -5.68 24.71
C SER A 95 -33.14 -6.88 23.80
N GLY A 96 -32.14 -7.70 23.60
CA GLY A 96 -32.19 -8.84 22.70
C GLY A 96 -31.95 -8.44 21.24
N LYS A 97 -32.54 -9.19 20.29
CA LYS A 97 -32.45 -8.89 18.87
C LYS A 97 -33.31 -7.70 18.48
N ILE A 98 -32.71 -6.70 17.91
CA ILE A 98 -33.30 -5.45 17.48
C ILE A 98 -33.24 -5.37 15.96
N LYS A 99 -34.26 -4.83 15.32
CA LYS A 99 -34.27 -4.42 13.91
C LYS A 99 -34.57 -2.93 13.85
N LEU A 100 -33.58 -2.14 13.50
CA LEU A 100 -33.71 -0.70 13.27
C LEU A 100 -33.92 -0.48 11.77
N CYS A 101 -35.04 0.12 11.40
CA CYS A 101 -35.39 0.44 10.02
C CYS A 101 -35.15 1.92 9.75
N ILE A 102 -34.43 2.24 8.70
CA ILE A 102 -34.08 3.62 8.34
C ILE A 102 -34.36 3.80 6.84
N GLU A 103 -35.18 4.79 6.48
CA GLU A 103 -35.39 5.24 5.10
C GLU A 103 -34.67 6.58 4.91
N TYR A 104 -33.91 6.72 3.85
CA TYR A 104 -33.08 7.90 3.64
C TYR A 104 -32.82 8.20 2.16
N THR A 105 -32.30 9.39 1.90
CA THR A 105 -31.81 9.80 0.58
C THR A 105 -30.42 10.41 0.72
N GLY A 106 -29.60 10.26 -0.31
CA GLY A 106 -28.27 10.86 -0.43
C GLY A 106 -28.00 11.36 -1.84
N ILE A 107 -26.80 11.86 -2.05
CA ILE A 107 -26.35 12.47 -3.32
C ILE A 107 -25.28 11.59 -3.92
N LEU A 108 -25.44 11.21 -5.22
CA LEU A 108 -24.34 10.69 -6.03
C LEU A 108 -23.41 11.85 -6.37
N ASN A 109 -22.49 12.14 -5.45
CA ASN A 109 -21.54 13.25 -5.59
C ASN A 109 -20.50 12.98 -6.70
N ASP A 110 -19.60 13.94 -6.97
CA ASP A 110 -18.49 13.85 -7.93
C ASP A 110 -17.11 14.04 -7.26
N ARG A 111 -17.04 13.82 -5.95
CA ARG A 111 -15.81 13.96 -5.14
C ARG A 111 -15.00 12.68 -5.04
N LEU A 112 -15.43 11.60 -5.72
CA LEU A 112 -14.78 10.30 -5.79
C LEU A 112 -14.67 9.59 -4.43
N LEU A 113 -15.65 9.79 -3.54
CA LEU A 113 -15.76 9.19 -2.22
C LEU A 113 -17.22 8.92 -1.82
N GLY A 114 -17.43 7.96 -0.92
CA GLY A 114 -18.76 7.49 -0.57
C GLY A 114 -19.44 6.78 -1.74
N PHE A 115 -20.74 6.99 -1.93
CA PHE A 115 -21.45 6.53 -3.13
C PHE A 115 -21.52 7.68 -4.12
N TYR A 116 -20.76 7.61 -5.22
CA TYR A 116 -20.53 8.71 -6.13
C TYR A 116 -20.80 8.36 -7.59
N ARG A 117 -20.87 9.37 -8.47
CA ARG A 117 -20.93 9.20 -9.92
C ARG A 117 -19.56 9.32 -10.55
N SER A 118 -19.21 8.37 -11.38
CA SER A 118 -18.02 8.42 -12.25
C SER A 118 -18.47 8.72 -13.68
N LYS A 119 -17.85 9.72 -14.31
CA LYS A 119 -18.18 10.20 -15.66
C LYS A 119 -17.24 9.56 -16.68
N TYR A 120 -17.76 9.19 -17.84
CA TYR A 120 -16.97 8.70 -18.95
C TYR A 120 -17.63 9.05 -20.30
N THR A 121 -16.84 8.89 -21.38
CA THR A 121 -17.33 9.03 -22.77
C THR A 121 -17.42 7.66 -23.39
N ASP A 122 -18.58 7.30 -23.95
CA ASP A 122 -18.76 6.03 -24.66
C ASP A 122 -18.10 6.05 -26.04
N PRO A 123 -17.96 4.92 -26.74
CA PRO A 123 -17.37 4.87 -28.08
C PRO A 123 -18.10 5.73 -29.14
N ALA A 124 -19.34 6.10 -28.89
CA ALA A 124 -20.11 6.98 -29.77
C ALA A 124 -19.94 8.48 -29.43
N GLY A 125 -19.04 8.81 -28.51
CA GLY A 125 -18.77 10.19 -28.09
C GLY A 125 -19.77 10.78 -27.09
N LYS A 126 -20.69 9.96 -26.54
CA LYS A 126 -21.71 10.42 -25.57
C LYS A 126 -21.18 10.36 -24.15
N THR A 127 -21.45 11.41 -23.38
CA THR A 127 -21.21 11.42 -21.93
C THR A 127 -22.15 10.43 -21.25
N LYS A 128 -21.56 9.56 -20.41
CA LYS A 128 -22.20 8.54 -19.61
C LYS A 128 -21.78 8.65 -18.15
N TYR A 129 -22.55 8.02 -17.30
CA TYR A 129 -22.27 7.96 -15.86
C TYR A 129 -22.45 6.54 -15.36
N MET A 130 -21.63 6.17 -14.37
CA MET A 130 -21.84 5.01 -13.52
C MET A 130 -21.93 5.49 -12.07
N ALA A 131 -22.60 4.73 -11.21
CA ALA A 131 -22.52 4.92 -9.77
C ALA A 131 -21.60 3.85 -9.18
N THR A 132 -20.67 4.26 -8.34
CA THR A 132 -19.66 3.38 -7.73
C THR A 132 -19.31 3.87 -6.33
N THR A 133 -18.72 3.02 -5.51
CA THR A 133 -18.35 3.40 -4.13
C THR A 133 -16.85 3.43 -3.92
N GLN A 134 -16.42 4.33 -3.03
CA GLN A 134 -15.11 4.34 -2.36
C GLN A 134 -15.37 4.63 -0.88
N PHE A 135 -15.26 3.61 -0.04
CA PHE A 135 -15.62 3.72 1.38
C PHE A 135 -14.42 3.82 2.31
N GLU A 136 -13.26 3.41 1.89
CA GLU A 136 -12.05 3.59 2.68
C GLU A 136 -11.63 5.09 2.71
N ALA A 137 -11.30 5.62 3.86
CA ALA A 137 -11.19 4.91 5.15
C ALA A 137 -12.53 4.88 5.92
N ALA A 138 -13.32 5.98 5.90
CA ALA A 138 -14.49 6.17 6.75
C ALA A 138 -15.63 6.89 5.98
N ASP A 139 -15.88 6.48 4.74
CA ASP A 139 -16.85 7.10 3.85
C ASP A 139 -18.09 6.21 3.57
N ALA A 140 -18.21 5.00 4.19
CA ALA A 140 -19.44 4.21 4.16
C ALA A 140 -20.61 4.97 4.79
N ARG A 141 -20.34 5.77 5.82
CA ARG A 141 -21.30 6.68 6.49
C ARG A 141 -21.97 7.70 5.58
N ARG A 142 -21.41 7.93 4.35
CA ARG A 142 -21.98 8.82 3.33
C ARG A 142 -22.92 8.09 2.39
N ALA A 143 -23.00 6.76 2.49
CA ALA A 143 -23.91 5.94 1.71
C ALA A 143 -25.06 5.40 2.57
N PHE A 144 -24.80 5.02 3.83
CA PHE A 144 -25.79 4.51 4.76
C PHE A 144 -25.37 4.73 6.22
N PRO A 145 -26.32 4.90 7.15
CA PRO A 145 -26.01 5.01 8.57
C PRO A 145 -25.40 3.71 9.11
N CYS A 146 -24.21 3.75 9.68
CA CYS A 146 -23.52 2.54 10.12
C CYS A 146 -22.55 2.80 11.29
N TRP A 147 -22.07 1.73 11.91
CA TRP A 147 -20.87 1.78 12.74
C TRP A 147 -19.64 1.65 11.84
N ASP A 148 -19.13 2.79 11.39
CA ASP A 148 -18.09 2.90 10.37
C ASP A 148 -16.68 2.88 10.97
N GLU A 149 -16.34 1.73 11.56
CA GLU A 149 -15.05 1.45 12.20
C GLU A 149 -14.55 0.06 11.78
N PRO A 150 -13.22 -0.11 11.53
CA PRO A 150 -12.68 -1.38 11.03
C PRO A 150 -12.96 -2.58 11.94
N ALA A 151 -13.00 -2.36 13.25
CA ALA A 151 -13.27 -3.41 14.24
C ALA A 151 -14.76 -3.78 14.37
N THR A 152 -15.67 -2.99 13.83
CA THR A 152 -17.11 -3.23 13.91
C THR A 152 -17.57 -4.00 12.68
N LYS A 153 -17.17 -5.27 12.59
CA LYS A 153 -17.51 -6.13 11.45
C LYS A 153 -18.97 -6.57 11.48
N ALA A 154 -19.56 -6.68 10.29
CA ALA A 154 -20.94 -7.09 10.08
C ALA A 154 -21.07 -7.98 8.85
N THR A 155 -22.23 -8.62 8.69
CA THR A 155 -22.67 -9.20 7.42
C THR A 155 -23.56 -8.23 6.67
N PHE A 156 -23.57 -8.32 5.33
CA PHE A 156 -24.37 -7.44 4.48
C PHE A 156 -25.23 -8.27 3.52
N ASP A 157 -26.52 -7.97 3.50
CA ASP A 157 -27.47 -8.36 2.46
C ASP A 157 -27.74 -7.12 1.61
N VAL A 158 -27.30 -7.15 0.37
CA VAL A 158 -27.36 -5.99 -0.53
C VAL A 158 -28.37 -6.21 -1.63
N SER A 159 -29.16 -5.18 -1.92
CA SER A 159 -30.05 -5.14 -3.08
C SER A 159 -29.90 -3.82 -3.84
N LEU A 160 -29.86 -3.88 -5.18
CA LEU A 160 -29.75 -2.71 -6.04
C LEU A 160 -30.96 -2.67 -7.00
N LEU A 161 -31.77 -1.61 -6.91
CA LEU A 161 -32.90 -1.34 -7.80
C LEU A 161 -32.44 -0.37 -8.88
N VAL A 162 -32.33 -0.83 -10.13
CA VAL A 162 -31.72 -0.08 -11.22
C VAL A 162 -32.56 -0.10 -12.49
N GLU A 163 -32.35 0.86 -13.40
CA GLU A 163 -32.96 0.84 -14.73
C GLU A 163 -32.48 -0.39 -15.52
N LYS A 164 -33.33 -0.89 -16.46
CA LYS A 164 -33.13 -2.18 -17.17
C LYS A 164 -31.85 -2.24 -18.01
N ASN A 165 -31.30 -1.11 -18.40
CA ASN A 165 -30.07 -1.01 -19.20
C ASN A 165 -28.79 -1.06 -18.36
N TYR A 166 -28.91 -1.02 -17.03
CA TYR A 166 -27.73 -1.08 -16.14
C TYR A 166 -27.51 -2.48 -15.56
N MET A 167 -26.25 -2.80 -15.39
CA MET A 167 -25.78 -3.93 -14.60
C MET A 167 -25.49 -3.44 -13.17
N ALA A 168 -25.86 -4.26 -12.19
CA ALA A 168 -25.54 -4.04 -10.80
C ALA A 168 -24.48 -5.03 -10.31
N ILE A 169 -23.53 -4.58 -9.52
CA ILE A 169 -22.39 -5.34 -9.01
C ILE A 169 -22.23 -5.02 -7.52
N SER A 170 -21.91 -6.05 -6.72
CA SER A 170 -21.53 -5.91 -5.31
C SER A 170 -20.46 -6.97 -4.97
N ASN A 171 -20.12 -7.10 -3.71
CA ASN A 171 -19.10 -8.03 -3.20
C ASN A 171 -19.39 -9.49 -3.56
N MET A 172 -20.65 -9.90 -3.51
CA MET A 172 -21.09 -11.28 -3.68
C MET A 172 -21.81 -11.51 -5.01
N PRO A 173 -21.98 -12.76 -5.46
CA PRO A 173 -22.77 -13.07 -6.65
C PRO A 173 -24.23 -12.62 -6.52
N VAL A 174 -24.86 -12.41 -7.65
CA VAL A 174 -26.30 -12.18 -7.73
C VAL A 174 -27.04 -13.47 -7.37
N ARG A 175 -27.79 -13.45 -6.26
CA ARG A 175 -28.67 -14.55 -5.83
C ARG A 175 -29.98 -14.57 -6.63
N LYS A 176 -30.52 -13.38 -6.89
CA LYS A 176 -31.83 -13.24 -7.56
C LYS A 176 -31.88 -11.95 -8.36
N LYS A 177 -32.54 -12.04 -9.52
CA LYS A 177 -32.80 -10.90 -10.40
C LYS A 177 -34.25 -10.90 -10.78
N GLN A 178 -34.97 -9.79 -10.52
CA GLN A 178 -36.40 -9.67 -10.77
C GLN A 178 -36.78 -8.35 -11.42
N ASN A 179 -37.75 -8.39 -12.32
CA ASN A 179 -38.38 -7.18 -12.85
C ASN A 179 -39.24 -6.51 -11.77
N PHE A 180 -39.08 -5.21 -11.63
CA PHE A 180 -39.87 -4.36 -10.74
C PHE A 180 -40.37 -3.14 -11.51
N GLY A 181 -41.51 -3.26 -12.17
CA GLY A 181 -42.00 -2.24 -13.09
C GLY A 181 -41.04 -1.98 -14.27
N SER A 182 -40.62 -0.74 -14.44
CA SER A 182 -39.63 -0.33 -15.44
C SER A 182 -38.19 -0.67 -15.05
N LYS A 183 -37.95 -1.09 -13.81
CA LYS A 183 -36.62 -1.37 -13.22
C LYS A 183 -36.36 -2.85 -13.00
N ILE A 184 -35.17 -3.17 -12.59
CA ILE A 184 -34.74 -4.51 -12.16
C ILE A 184 -34.14 -4.38 -10.76
N ILE A 185 -34.53 -5.28 -9.87
CA ILE A 185 -33.86 -5.46 -8.58
C ILE A 185 -32.88 -6.62 -8.68
N TYR A 186 -31.61 -6.36 -8.27
CA TYR A 186 -30.58 -7.34 -8.09
C TYR A 186 -30.41 -7.58 -6.59
N GLU A 187 -30.66 -8.80 -6.13
CA GLU A 187 -30.42 -9.23 -4.77
C GLU A 187 -29.13 -10.06 -4.78
N PHE A 188 -28.16 -9.70 -3.96
CA PHE A 188 -26.89 -10.42 -3.85
C PHE A 188 -26.92 -11.46 -2.73
N GLU A 189 -26.02 -12.44 -2.79
CA GLU A 189 -25.77 -13.33 -1.66
C GLU A 189 -25.23 -12.54 -0.47
N ARG A 190 -25.47 -13.05 0.75
CA ARG A 190 -24.94 -12.45 1.97
C ARG A 190 -23.44 -12.50 2.01
N THR A 191 -22.79 -11.41 2.41
CA THR A 191 -21.34 -11.37 2.59
C THR A 191 -20.89 -12.20 3.79
N PRO A 192 -19.64 -12.66 3.85
CA PRO A 192 -19.00 -12.99 5.11
C PRO A 192 -19.02 -11.80 6.08
N ILE A 193 -18.65 -12.05 7.33
CA ILE A 193 -18.45 -10.96 8.29
C ILE A 193 -17.23 -10.13 7.87
N MET A 194 -17.42 -8.83 7.65
CA MET A 194 -16.38 -7.91 7.15
C MET A 194 -16.60 -6.48 7.65
N SER A 195 -15.60 -5.63 7.50
CA SER A 195 -15.66 -4.20 7.84
C SER A 195 -16.47 -3.41 6.81
N THR A 196 -17.07 -2.30 7.22
CA THR A 196 -17.91 -1.44 6.36
C THR A 196 -17.16 -0.89 5.15
N TYR A 197 -15.88 -0.53 5.31
CA TYR A 197 -15.09 0.07 4.24
C TYR A 197 -14.85 -0.85 3.04
N LEU A 198 -15.04 -2.17 3.21
CA LEU A 198 -14.88 -3.19 2.16
C LEU A 198 -16.16 -3.43 1.34
N LEU A 199 -17.28 -2.79 1.69
CA LEU A 199 -18.53 -2.94 0.96
C LEU A 199 -18.46 -2.20 -0.38
N TYR A 200 -18.91 -2.87 -1.43
CA TYR A 200 -18.92 -2.31 -2.78
C TYR A 200 -20.34 -2.28 -3.40
N LEU A 201 -20.65 -1.17 -4.04
CA LEU A 201 -21.85 -0.97 -4.85
C LEU A 201 -21.45 -0.37 -6.20
N GLY A 202 -21.79 -1.06 -7.29
CA GLY A 202 -21.51 -0.61 -8.65
C GLY A 202 -22.75 -0.71 -9.55
N VAL A 203 -23.09 0.36 -10.28
CA VAL A 203 -24.19 0.40 -11.24
C VAL A 203 -23.73 1.13 -12.51
N GLY A 204 -23.80 0.45 -13.65
CA GLY A 204 -23.35 1.05 -14.91
C GLY A 204 -23.61 0.17 -16.13
N GLU A 205 -23.20 0.66 -17.30
CA GLU A 205 -23.18 -0.10 -18.54
C GLU A 205 -21.82 -0.79 -18.69
N PHE A 206 -21.69 -2.00 -18.14
CA PHE A 206 -20.45 -2.76 -18.17
C PHE A 206 -20.44 -3.81 -19.28
N GLU A 207 -19.21 -4.07 -19.79
CA GLU A 207 -18.85 -5.29 -20.49
C GLU A 207 -17.72 -5.98 -19.71
N TYR A 208 -17.49 -7.28 -19.93
CA TYR A 208 -16.45 -7.99 -19.17
C TYR A 208 -15.85 -9.15 -19.94
N LEU A 209 -14.64 -9.53 -19.53
CA LEU A 209 -14.02 -10.82 -19.77
C LEU A 209 -14.12 -11.67 -18.51
N GLU A 210 -14.23 -12.98 -18.68
CA GLU A 210 -14.30 -13.89 -17.54
C GLU A 210 -13.45 -15.15 -17.72
N THR A 211 -13.03 -15.71 -16.58
CA THR A 211 -12.39 -17.03 -16.47
C THR A 211 -12.77 -17.66 -15.13
N LYS A 212 -12.26 -18.85 -14.85
CA LYS A 212 -12.45 -19.52 -13.55
C LYS A 212 -11.13 -20.01 -12.98
N LEU A 213 -10.99 -19.91 -11.67
CA LEU A 213 -10.00 -20.65 -10.89
C LEU A 213 -10.76 -21.62 -9.99
N ARG A 214 -10.79 -22.92 -10.37
CA ARG A 214 -11.68 -23.93 -9.76
C ARG A 214 -13.16 -23.47 -9.84
N ASN A 215 -13.80 -23.29 -8.69
CA ASN A 215 -15.20 -22.82 -8.59
C ASN A 215 -15.32 -21.28 -8.43
N ILE A 216 -14.20 -20.55 -8.38
CA ILE A 216 -14.18 -19.09 -8.26
C ILE A 216 -14.35 -18.49 -9.65
N GLN A 217 -15.40 -17.72 -9.87
CA GLN A 217 -15.58 -16.92 -11.08
C GLN A 217 -14.68 -15.67 -10.98
N ILE A 218 -13.89 -15.40 -12.00
CA ILE A 218 -13.04 -14.20 -12.09
C ILE A 218 -13.50 -13.40 -13.29
N ARG A 219 -13.82 -12.11 -13.09
CA ARG A 219 -14.23 -11.20 -14.17
C ARG A 219 -13.39 -9.92 -14.12
N VAL A 220 -13.07 -9.39 -15.30
CA VAL A 220 -12.57 -8.01 -15.44
C VAL A 220 -13.63 -7.22 -16.17
N LEU A 221 -14.22 -6.24 -15.47
CA LEU A 221 -15.32 -5.42 -15.95
C LEU A 221 -14.81 -4.05 -16.39
N THR A 222 -15.31 -3.58 -17.52
CA THR A 222 -14.89 -2.31 -18.14
C THR A 222 -16.10 -1.54 -18.66
N THR A 223 -15.91 -0.27 -18.97
CA THR A 223 -16.84 0.46 -19.82
C THR A 223 -16.83 -0.12 -21.25
N LYS A 224 -17.93 0.07 -21.98
CA LYS A 224 -18.07 -0.41 -23.37
C LYS A 224 -16.91 0.07 -24.27
N GLY A 225 -16.39 -0.84 -25.10
CA GLY A 225 -15.28 -0.59 -26.02
C GLY A 225 -13.91 -0.93 -25.49
N ASN A 226 -13.74 -1.22 -24.19
CA ASN A 226 -12.47 -1.49 -23.53
C ASN A 226 -12.21 -2.98 -23.20
N LYS A 227 -13.18 -3.86 -23.46
CA LYS A 227 -13.11 -5.30 -23.11
C LYS A 227 -11.80 -5.98 -23.53
N ASN A 228 -11.29 -5.69 -24.72
CA ASN A 228 -10.08 -6.35 -25.23
C ASN A 228 -8.81 -5.96 -24.46
N LYS A 229 -8.79 -4.81 -23.80
CA LYS A 229 -7.67 -4.34 -22.97
C LYS A 229 -7.62 -5.03 -21.60
N ALA A 230 -8.65 -5.80 -21.24
CA ALA A 230 -8.77 -6.50 -19.97
C ALA A 230 -8.07 -7.88 -19.95
N LYS A 231 -7.52 -8.38 -21.07
CA LYS A 231 -6.96 -9.73 -21.19
C LYS A 231 -5.81 -9.98 -20.22
N LEU A 232 -4.83 -9.07 -20.20
CA LEU A 232 -3.67 -9.18 -19.32
C LEU A 232 -4.11 -9.28 -17.84
N SER A 233 -4.97 -8.38 -17.42
CA SER A 233 -5.45 -8.32 -16.03
C SER A 233 -6.21 -9.58 -15.61
N LEU A 234 -6.99 -10.16 -16.53
CA LEU A 234 -7.70 -11.41 -16.27
C LEU A 234 -6.73 -12.59 -16.05
N GLU A 235 -5.68 -12.68 -16.86
CA GLU A 235 -4.64 -13.72 -16.76
C GLU A 235 -3.84 -13.56 -15.46
N LEU A 236 -3.41 -12.32 -15.15
CA LEU A 236 -2.65 -12.00 -13.94
C LEU A 236 -3.47 -12.29 -12.68
N THR A 237 -4.73 -11.87 -12.64
CA THR A 237 -5.62 -12.11 -11.49
C THR A 237 -5.75 -13.61 -11.20
N LYS A 238 -6.00 -14.43 -12.21
CA LYS A 238 -6.10 -15.87 -12.04
C LYS A 238 -4.79 -16.49 -11.53
N LYS A 239 -3.67 -16.05 -12.08
CA LYS A 239 -2.32 -16.53 -11.75
C LYS A 239 -1.95 -16.18 -10.30
N PHE A 240 -2.11 -14.92 -9.93
CA PHE A 240 -1.73 -14.42 -8.61
C PHE A 240 -2.67 -14.93 -7.51
N LEU A 241 -3.98 -14.98 -7.74
CA LEU A 241 -4.93 -15.54 -6.78
C LEU A 241 -4.56 -16.98 -6.39
N GLY A 242 -4.21 -17.81 -7.37
CA GLY A 242 -3.76 -19.18 -7.11
C GLY A 242 -2.47 -19.27 -6.30
N GLU A 243 -1.52 -18.37 -6.56
CA GLU A 243 -0.26 -18.31 -5.82
C GLU A 243 -0.43 -17.82 -4.40
N TYR A 244 -1.25 -16.79 -4.16
CA TYR A 244 -1.55 -16.31 -2.81
C TYR A 244 -2.21 -17.39 -1.94
N GLU A 245 -3.14 -18.18 -2.51
CA GLU A 245 -3.72 -19.32 -1.80
C GLU A 245 -2.65 -20.36 -1.39
N ASN A 246 -1.68 -20.63 -2.27
CA ASN A 246 -0.58 -21.54 -1.99
C ASN A 246 0.37 -20.97 -0.91
N TYR A 247 0.73 -19.70 -1.05
CA TYR A 247 1.66 -19.05 -0.13
C TYR A 247 1.08 -18.95 1.29
N PHE A 248 -0.17 -18.49 1.42
CA PHE A 248 -0.81 -18.34 2.72
C PHE A 248 -1.43 -19.63 3.27
N GLY A 249 -1.58 -20.67 2.44
CA GLY A 249 -2.19 -21.93 2.85
C GLY A 249 -3.67 -21.79 3.26
N ILE A 250 -4.34 -20.76 2.78
CA ILE A 250 -5.77 -20.46 3.03
C ILE A 250 -6.42 -20.13 1.68
N LYS A 251 -7.49 -20.86 1.36
CA LYS A 251 -8.23 -20.63 0.13
C LYS A 251 -8.97 -19.29 0.16
N TYR A 252 -9.05 -18.65 -0.99
CA TYR A 252 -9.90 -17.46 -1.15
C TYR A 252 -11.36 -17.81 -0.83
N PRO A 253 -12.01 -17.09 0.10
CA PRO A 253 -13.26 -17.57 0.67
C PRO A 253 -14.52 -17.24 -0.15
N LEU A 254 -14.42 -16.34 -1.15
CA LEU A 254 -15.59 -15.91 -1.91
C LEU A 254 -15.74 -16.73 -3.21
N PRO A 255 -16.99 -16.90 -3.72
CA PRO A 255 -17.24 -17.65 -4.95
C PRO A 255 -16.91 -16.87 -6.23
N LYS A 256 -16.61 -15.59 -6.12
CA LYS A 256 -16.21 -14.74 -7.25
C LYS A 256 -15.14 -13.72 -6.85
N LEU A 257 -14.43 -13.20 -7.86
CA LEU A 257 -13.56 -12.04 -7.78
C LEU A 257 -13.76 -11.19 -9.04
N ASP A 258 -14.28 -9.99 -8.86
CA ASP A 258 -14.44 -8.99 -9.91
C ASP A 258 -13.32 -7.94 -9.80
N MET A 259 -12.75 -7.57 -10.94
CA MET A 259 -11.79 -6.48 -11.11
C MET A 259 -12.48 -5.41 -11.95
N LEU A 260 -12.70 -4.23 -11.41
CA LEU A 260 -13.52 -3.19 -12.07
C LEU A 260 -12.67 -2.00 -12.49
N ALA A 261 -12.64 -1.71 -13.80
CA ALA A 261 -12.02 -0.51 -14.35
C ALA A 261 -12.96 0.69 -14.20
N ILE A 262 -12.64 1.61 -13.31
CA ILE A 262 -13.44 2.81 -13.02
C ILE A 262 -12.79 4.03 -13.69
N PRO A 263 -13.49 4.75 -14.56
CA PRO A 263 -12.94 5.91 -15.29
C PRO A 263 -12.47 7.05 -14.39
N ASP A 264 -13.33 7.49 -13.47
CA ASP A 264 -12.99 8.51 -12.46
C ASP A 264 -12.81 7.83 -11.10
N PHE A 265 -11.55 7.61 -10.70
CA PHE A 265 -11.19 6.98 -9.44
C PHE A 265 -10.01 7.72 -8.81
N ALA A 266 -10.13 8.16 -7.57
CA ALA A 266 -9.14 9.01 -6.90
C ALA A 266 -7.85 8.26 -6.56
N ALA A 267 -7.99 7.05 -6.01
CA ALA A 267 -6.87 6.17 -5.69
C ALA A 267 -6.34 5.42 -6.93
N GLY A 268 -5.32 4.60 -6.76
CA GLY A 268 -4.86 3.64 -7.78
C GLY A 268 -5.85 2.49 -7.89
N ALA A 269 -6.13 1.84 -6.76
CA ALA A 269 -7.08 0.75 -6.64
C ALA A 269 -7.70 0.70 -5.23
N MET A 270 -8.59 -0.27 -4.97
CA MET A 270 -9.24 -0.51 -3.69
C MET A 270 -9.67 -1.97 -3.58
N GLU A 271 -9.32 -2.61 -2.50
CA GLU A 271 -9.44 -4.04 -2.22
C GLU A 271 -10.86 -4.53 -1.86
N ASN A 272 -11.93 -3.82 -2.16
CA ASN A 272 -13.30 -4.22 -1.81
C ASN A 272 -13.50 -5.74 -1.97
N TRP A 273 -13.93 -6.44 -0.90
CA TRP A 273 -13.88 -7.90 -0.88
C TRP A 273 -14.75 -8.54 -1.98
N GLY A 274 -14.09 -9.18 -2.94
CA GLY A 274 -14.75 -9.82 -4.09
C GLY A 274 -15.12 -8.87 -5.25
N ALA A 275 -14.82 -7.56 -5.14
CA ALA A 275 -15.14 -6.56 -6.15
C ALA A 275 -14.11 -5.43 -6.15
N ILE A 276 -12.85 -5.76 -6.45
CA ILE A 276 -11.70 -4.83 -6.42
C ILE A 276 -11.88 -3.78 -7.51
N THR A 277 -11.75 -2.51 -7.14
CA THR A 277 -11.85 -1.40 -8.08
C THR A 277 -10.47 -0.84 -8.42
N PHE A 278 -10.30 -0.39 -9.65
CA PHE A 278 -9.07 0.19 -10.16
C PHE A 278 -9.37 1.43 -10.96
N ARG A 279 -8.48 2.39 -10.93
CA ARG A 279 -8.43 3.39 -12.00
C ARG A 279 -8.19 2.67 -13.31
N GLU A 280 -8.97 2.97 -14.35
CA GLU A 280 -8.91 2.20 -15.61
C GLU A 280 -7.52 2.16 -16.25
N THR A 281 -6.71 3.21 -16.08
CA THR A 281 -5.33 3.28 -16.58
C THR A 281 -4.36 2.31 -15.89
N ILE A 282 -4.74 1.76 -14.75
CA ILE A 282 -3.93 0.83 -13.94
C ILE A 282 -4.44 -0.62 -14.07
N LEU A 283 -5.51 -0.85 -14.81
CA LEU A 283 -6.06 -2.19 -15.06
C LEU A 283 -6.05 -2.57 -16.54
N LEU A 284 -6.20 -1.58 -17.43
CA LEU A 284 -6.38 -1.83 -18.86
C LEU A 284 -5.05 -1.69 -19.61
N TYR A 285 -4.68 -2.74 -20.35
CA TYR A 285 -3.45 -2.82 -21.12
C TYR A 285 -3.73 -2.92 -22.62
N ASP A 286 -3.18 -2.00 -23.38
CA ASP A 286 -3.19 -2.05 -24.84
C ASP A 286 -1.77 -2.35 -25.35
N PRO A 287 -1.50 -3.53 -25.94
CA PRO A 287 -0.16 -3.90 -26.40
C PRO A 287 0.45 -2.96 -27.45
N LYS A 288 -0.39 -2.15 -28.11
CA LYS A 288 0.06 -1.21 -29.17
C LYS A 288 0.52 0.13 -28.61
N THR A 289 -0.04 0.56 -27.48
CA THR A 289 0.17 1.91 -26.95
C THR A 289 0.70 1.95 -25.53
N SER A 290 0.57 0.86 -24.77
CA SER A 290 1.06 0.79 -23.39
C SER A 290 2.56 0.45 -23.34
N SER A 291 3.28 1.15 -22.46
CA SER A 291 4.72 0.90 -22.24
C SER A 291 4.98 -0.40 -21.46
N THR A 292 6.24 -0.83 -21.48
CA THR A 292 6.74 -1.92 -20.62
C THR A 292 6.50 -1.62 -19.13
N ARG A 293 6.76 -0.39 -18.69
CA ARG A 293 6.51 0.06 -17.30
C ARG A 293 5.02 -0.02 -16.95
N THR A 294 4.12 0.32 -17.87
CA THR A 294 2.67 0.20 -17.66
C THR A 294 2.26 -1.26 -17.41
N LYS A 295 2.80 -2.19 -18.21
CA LYS A 295 2.54 -3.64 -18.04
C LYS A 295 2.98 -4.14 -16.65
N GLN A 296 4.18 -3.76 -16.24
CA GLN A 296 4.73 -4.10 -14.93
C GLN A 296 3.86 -3.52 -13.80
N PHE A 297 3.56 -2.23 -13.86
CA PHE A 297 2.77 -1.53 -12.84
C PHE A 297 1.37 -2.13 -12.67
N ILE A 298 0.71 -2.53 -13.77
CA ILE A 298 -0.56 -3.27 -13.73
C ILE A 298 -0.40 -4.59 -12.95
N ALA A 299 0.68 -5.33 -13.17
CA ALA A 299 0.92 -6.58 -12.45
C ALA A 299 1.16 -6.35 -10.96
N GLU A 300 1.95 -5.34 -10.60
CA GLU A 300 2.23 -4.98 -9.21
C GLU A 300 0.95 -4.57 -8.47
N VAL A 301 0.13 -3.68 -9.06
CA VAL A 301 -1.11 -3.22 -8.41
C VAL A 301 -2.14 -4.36 -8.31
N ILE A 302 -2.32 -5.19 -9.34
CA ILE A 302 -3.20 -6.37 -9.24
C ILE A 302 -2.74 -7.32 -8.13
N SER A 303 -1.43 -7.54 -8.00
CA SER A 303 -0.88 -8.38 -6.95
C SER A 303 -1.09 -7.80 -5.56
N HIS A 304 -0.91 -6.47 -5.40
CA HIS A 304 -1.18 -5.71 -4.19
C HIS A 304 -2.63 -5.89 -3.73
N GLU A 305 -3.59 -5.63 -4.59
CA GLU A 305 -5.03 -5.73 -4.29
C GLU A 305 -5.47 -7.18 -3.96
N ILE A 306 -4.83 -8.16 -4.58
CA ILE A 306 -5.10 -9.57 -4.25
C ILE A 306 -4.51 -9.95 -2.89
N ALA A 307 -3.35 -9.41 -2.49
CA ALA A 307 -2.77 -9.63 -1.16
C ALA A 307 -3.71 -9.17 -0.05
N HIS A 308 -4.38 -8.04 -0.25
CA HIS A 308 -5.38 -7.51 0.67
C HIS A 308 -6.54 -8.46 0.95
N GLN A 309 -6.83 -9.40 0.07
CA GLN A 309 -7.92 -10.37 0.31
C GLN A 309 -7.67 -11.22 1.56
N TRP A 310 -6.41 -11.30 2.02
CA TRP A 310 -5.99 -11.91 3.29
C TRP A 310 -5.59 -10.86 4.32
N PHE A 311 -4.73 -9.90 3.95
CA PHE A 311 -4.26 -8.80 4.81
C PHE A 311 -5.08 -7.53 4.54
N GLY A 312 -6.09 -7.30 5.34
CA GLY A 312 -7.10 -6.25 5.21
C GLY A 312 -8.52 -6.82 5.26
N ASN A 313 -8.82 -7.84 4.46
CA ASN A 313 -10.17 -8.38 4.31
C ASN A 313 -10.45 -9.56 5.25
N LEU A 314 -9.69 -10.65 5.13
CA LEU A 314 -9.84 -11.82 6.02
C LEU A 314 -9.46 -11.47 7.45
N VAL A 315 -8.31 -10.83 7.63
CA VAL A 315 -7.83 -10.28 8.90
C VAL A 315 -7.68 -8.78 8.72
N THR A 316 -8.40 -7.99 9.48
CA THR A 316 -8.41 -6.52 9.38
C THR A 316 -7.73 -5.91 10.60
N MET A 317 -7.05 -4.79 10.43
CA MET A 317 -6.55 -4.02 11.56
C MET A 317 -7.66 -3.68 12.54
N LYS A 318 -7.32 -3.56 13.82
CA LYS A 318 -8.30 -3.19 14.85
C LYS A 318 -8.66 -1.71 14.78
N TRP A 319 -7.70 -0.87 14.49
CA TRP A 319 -7.85 0.57 14.30
C TRP A 319 -6.86 1.09 13.24
N TRP A 320 -7.09 2.28 12.75
CA TRP A 320 -6.36 2.89 11.64
C TRP A 320 -4.87 3.17 11.93
N ASN A 321 -4.44 3.21 13.20
CA ASN A 321 -3.00 3.29 13.53
C ASN A 321 -2.21 2.10 12.99
N ASP A 322 -2.86 0.96 12.80
CA ASP A 322 -2.30 -0.26 12.20
C ASP A 322 -2.61 -0.39 10.69
N LEU A 323 -2.88 0.72 9.98
CA LEU A 323 -3.10 0.71 8.51
C LEU A 323 -1.97 -0.01 7.77
N TRP A 324 -0.75 0.13 8.24
CA TRP A 324 0.43 -0.54 7.72
C TRP A 324 0.32 -2.08 7.69
N LEU A 325 -0.49 -2.71 8.56
CA LEU A 325 -0.76 -4.16 8.51
C LEU A 325 -1.45 -4.58 7.22
N ASN A 326 -2.18 -3.68 6.57
CA ASN A 326 -2.76 -3.89 5.27
C ASN A 326 -1.74 -3.49 4.18
N GLU A 327 -1.33 -2.23 4.17
CA GLU A 327 -0.62 -1.59 3.07
C GLU A 327 0.83 -2.05 2.91
N SER A 328 1.59 -2.11 4.01
CA SER A 328 2.97 -2.60 3.95
C SER A 328 3.05 -4.06 3.50
N PHE A 329 2.09 -4.89 3.97
CA PHE A 329 2.02 -6.28 3.54
C PHE A 329 1.66 -6.43 2.08
N ALA A 330 0.67 -5.69 1.61
CA ALA A 330 0.28 -5.74 0.21
C ALA A 330 1.42 -5.29 -0.70
N THR A 331 2.14 -4.22 -0.34
CA THR A 331 3.32 -3.72 -1.07
C THR A 331 4.45 -4.75 -1.11
N PHE A 332 4.84 -5.30 0.04
CA PHE A 332 5.87 -6.33 0.12
C PHE A 332 5.49 -7.59 -0.66
N MET A 333 4.27 -8.07 -0.50
CA MET A 333 3.79 -9.28 -1.15
C MET A 333 3.59 -9.08 -2.66
N ALA A 334 3.21 -7.89 -3.11
CA ALA A 334 3.10 -7.57 -4.52
C ALA A 334 4.44 -7.80 -5.22
N THR A 335 5.51 -7.19 -4.72
CA THR A 335 6.86 -7.39 -5.24
C THR A 335 7.24 -8.86 -5.23
N LYS A 336 7.07 -9.56 -4.10
CA LYS A 336 7.43 -10.98 -3.93
C LYS A 336 6.73 -11.91 -4.91
N ILE A 337 5.44 -11.72 -5.14
CA ILE A 337 4.65 -12.60 -6.01
C ILE A 337 4.90 -12.28 -7.49
N VAL A 338 5.01 -11.01 -7.86
CA VAL A 338 5.28 -10.66 -9.26
C VAL A 338 6.69 -11.09 -9.65
N ASP A 339 7.70 -10.87 -8.82
CA ASP A 339 9.08 -11.31 -9.03
C ASP A 339 9.19 -12.83 -9.24
N LYS A 340 8.45 -13.63 -8.47
CA LYS A 340 8.38 -15.08 -8.66
C LYS A 340 7.94 -15.48 -10.06
N PHE A 341 7.06 -14.72 -10.70
CA PHE A 341 6.52 -15.04 -12.02
C PHE A 341 7.22 -14.34 -13.17
N TYR A 342 7.93 -13.28 -12.88
CA TYR A 342 8.65 -12.44 -13.83
C TYR A 342 10.02 -12.07 -13.24
N PRO A 343 10.87 -13.08 -12.93
CA PRO A 343 12.19 -12.82 -12.32
C PRO A 343 13.09 -11.96 -13.21
N GLU A 344 12.84 -11.97 -14.54
CA GLU A 344 13.55 -11.13 -15.50
C GLU A 344 13.20 -9.64 -15.43
N TRP A 345 12.27 -9.25 -14.55
CA TRP A 345 11.96 -7.85 -14.32
C TRP A 345 12.79 -7.22 -13.21
N ASP A 346 13.55 -8.02 -12.46
CA ASP A 346 14.40 -7.54 -11.35
C ASP A 346 13.65 -6.66 -10.35
N LEU A 347 12.45 -7.10 -9.91
CA LEU A 347 11.56 -6.26 -9.10
C LEU A 347 12.12 -5.94 -7.72
N TRP A 348 12.97 -6.81 -7.15
CA TRP A 348 13.60 -6.50 -5.88
C TRP A 348 14.63 -5.39 -6.00
N ASP A 349 15.31 -5.24 -7.14
CA ASP A 349 16.19 -4.12 -7.43
C ASP A 349 15.39 -2.82 -7.56
N GLN A 350 14.27 -2.87 -8.29
CA GLN A 350 13.36 -1.74 -8.42
C GLN A 350 12.74 -1.35 -7.07
N PHE A 351 12.42 -2.32 -6.20
CA PHE A 351 11.94 -2.06 -4.84
C PHE A 351 12.98 -1.29 -3.99
N LEU A 352 14.28 -1.58 -4.16
CA LEU A 352 15.32 -0.81 -3.49
C LEU A 352 15.39 0.63 -4.01
N GLU A 353 15.27 0.82 -5.31
CA GLU A 353 15.37 2.14 -5.94
C GLU A 353 14.10 2.98 -5.71
N ASP A 354 12.93 2.40 -5.98
CA ASP A 354 11.65 3.12 -5.90
C ASP A 354 11.15 3.21 -4.45
N ALA A 355 10.90 2.07 -3.79
CA ALA A 355 10.26 2.04 -2.47
C ALA A 355 11.22 2.44 -1.34
N MET A 356 12.42 1.83 -1.27
CA MET A 356 13.34 2.10 -0.15
C MET A 356 13.88 3.53 -0.19
N ASN A 357 14.28 4.05 -1.36
CA ASN A 357 14.78 5.42 -1.48
C ASN A 357 13.69 6.45 -1.19
N THR A 358 12.46 6.23 -1.67
CA THR A 358 11.33 7.12 -1.39
C THR A 358 11.00 7.15 0.10
N ALA A 359 10.91 6.00 0.73
CA ALA A 359 10.68 5.89 2.17
C ALA A 359 11.80 6.55 2.99
N MET A 360 13.07 6.31 2.63
CA MET A 360 14.20 6.92 3.32
C MET A 360 14.24 8.44 3.14
N SER A 361 13.84 8.95 1.98
CA SER A 361 13.79 10.39 1.72
C SER A 361 12.73 11.08 2.58
N LEU A 362 11.53 10.49 2.68
CA LEU A 362 10.45 11.01 3.51
C LEU A 362 10.79 10.89 5.01
N ASP A 363 11.34 9.74 5.43
CA ASP A 363 11.65 9.45 6.83
C ASP A 363 12.88 10.18 7.36
N ALA A 364 13.69 10.78 6.46
CA ALA A 364 14.77 11.70 6.80
C ALA A 364 14.31 13.10 7.20
N LEU A 365 13.03 13.42 7.02
CA LEU A 365 12.47 14.72 7.35
C LEU A 365 12.17 14.84 8.85
N LYS A 366 12.17 16.08 9.36
CA LYS A 366 11.75 16.37 10.75
C LYS A 366 10.27 16.10 10.99
N THR A 367 9.48 16.23 9.93
CA THR A 367 8.01 16.07 9.93
C THR A 367 7.55 14.63 9.69
N SER A 368 8.47 13.69 9.56
CA SER A 368 8.13 12.26 9.44
C SER A 368 7.39 11.74 10.67
N HIS A 369 6.69 10.63 10.54
CA HIS A 369 5.96 9.95 11.60
C HIS A 369 6.42 8.47 11.74
N PRO A 370 6.11 7.78 12.85
CA PRO A 370 6.36 6.36 12.98
C PRO A 370 5.42 5.56 12.07
N ILE A 371 5.74 4.29 11.80
CA ILE A 371 4.84 3.39 11.04
C ILE A 371 3.51 3.22 11.81
N ASP A 372 3.57 2.92 13.11
CA ASP A 372 2.41 2.92 14.01
C ASP A 372 2.19 4.35 14.52
N VAL A 373 1.32 5.09 13.85
CA VAL A 373 1.02 6.48 14.18
C VAL A 373 -0.35 6.59 14.83
N LYS A 374 -0.42 7.29 15.95
CA LYS A 374 -1.70 7.49 16.66
C LYS A 374 -2.70 8.26 15.79
N VAL A 375 -3.85 7.66 15.53
CA VAL A 375 -4.97 8.24 14.80
C VAL A 375 -6.13 8.49 15.78
N ASN A 376 -6.50 9.76 15.96
CA ASN A 376 -7.57 10.14 16.89
C ASN A 376 -8.86 10.51 16.17
N HIS A 377 -8.79 10.93 14.90
CA HIS A 377 -9.94 11.39 14.14
C HIS A 377 -9.88 10.88 12.68
N PRO A 378 -11.01 10.58 12.03
CA PRO A 378 -11.03 10.09 10.64
C PRO A 378 -10.35 11.00 9.63
N SER A 379 -10.33 12.33 9.84
CA SER A 379 -9.63 13.27 8.95
C SER A 379 -8.12 13.07 8.91
N GLU A 380 -7.53 12.51 9.98
CA GLU A 380 -6.09 12.23 10.08
C GLU A 380 -5.69 10.99 9.26
N ILE A 381 -6.65 10.10 8.95
CA ILE A 381 -6.36 8.82 8.30
C ILE A 381 -5.77 9.04 6.90
N ARG A 382 -6.26 10.03 6.16
CA ARG A 382 -5.75 10.30 4.79
C ARG A 382 -4.29 10.74 4.76
N GLU A 383 -3.79 11.32 5.84
CA GLU A 383 -2.40 11.80 5.95
C GLU A 383 -1.40 10.66 6.12
N ILE A 384 -1.86 9.48 6.55
CA ILE A 384 -1.01 8.31 6.76
C ILE A 384 -1.01 7.31 5.58
N PHE A 385 -1.72 7.60 4.49
CA PHE A 385 -1.58 6.88 3.22
C PHE A 385 -0.37 7.42 2.46
N ASP A 386 0.81 7.14 2.96
CA ASP A 386 2.07 7.65 2.44
C ASP A 386 3.18 6.57 2.41
N SER A 387 4.36 6.94 1.90
CA SER A 387 5.49 6.02 1.79
C SER A 387 6.03 5.49 3.14
N ILE A 388 5.62 6.04 4.29
CA ILE A 388 5.95 5.44 5.58
C ILE A 388 5.08 4.20 5.81
N SER A 389 3.77 4.30 5.58
CA SER A 389 2.83 3.19 5.75
C SER A 389 2.98 2.11 4.69
N TYR A 390 3.33 2.48 3.45
CA TYR A 390 3.50 1.56 2.32
C TYR A 390 4.93 1.02 2.23
N ASP A 391 5.88 1.91 1.94
CA ASP A 391 7.22 1.54 1.50
C ASP A 391 8.17 1.24 2.67
N LYS A 392 8.23 2.12 3.69
CA LYS A 392 9.06 1.85 4.89
C LYS A 392 8.59 0.56 5.56
N GLY A 393 7.28 0.39 5.72
CA GLY A 393 6.72 -0.83 6.29
C GLY A 393 7.07 -2.07 5.47
N GLY A 394 6.97 -2.00 4.13
CA GLY A 394 7.39 -3.05 3.21
C GLY A 394 8.89 -3.39 3.32
N CYS A 395 9.76 -2.37 3.43
CA CYS A 395 11.20 -2.55 3.65
C CYS A 395 11.49 -3.22 5.00
N VAL A 396 10.76 -2.84 6.05
CA VAL A 396 10.91 -3.44 7.39
C VAL A 396 10.45 -4.90 7.40
N LEU A 397 9.40 -5.24 6.64
CA LEU A 397 8.97 -6.64 6.45
C LEU A 397 10.01 -7.46 5.68
N ARG A 398 10.63 -6.90 4.63
CA ARG A 398 11.73 -7.54 3.91
C ARG A 398 12.93 -7.80 4.83
N MET A 399 13.30 -6.81 5.64
CA MET A 399 14.35 -6.97 6.66
C MET A 399 14.01 -8.08 7.67
N LEU A 400 12.77 -8.15 8.13
CA LEU A 400 12.31 -9.19 9.05
C LEU A 400 12.34 -10.58 8.40
N GLU A 401 11.87 -10.71 7.16
CA GLU A 401 11.91 -11.97 6.43
C GLU A 401 13.32 -12.52 6.32
N HIS A 402 14.29 -11.69 5.92
CA HIS A 402 15.70 -12.09 5.87
C HIS A 402 16.23 -12.51 7.23
N PHE A 403 15.85 -11.79 8.30
CA PHE A 403 16.28 -12.11 9.66
C PHE A 403 15.74 -13.44 10.19
N VAL A 404 14.49 -13.78 9.88
CA VAL A 404 13.84 -15.02 10.37
C VAL A 404 13.88 -16.16 9.37
N THR A 405 14.27 -15.93 8.14
CA THR A 405 14.22 -16.75 6.93
C THR A 405 12.84 -16.80 6.29
N ASP A 406 12.78 -16.87 4.96
CA ASP A 406 11.55 -16.94 4.15
C ASP A 406 10.57 -18.01 4.66
N LYS A 407 11.06 -19.22 4.91
CA LYS A 407 10.23 -20.34 5.40
C LYS A 407 9.58 -20.09 6.77
N ASN A 408 10.31 -19.47 7.70
CA ASN A 408 9.77 -19.14 9.02
C ASN A 408 8.80 -17.97 8.94
N PHE A 409 9.11 -16.98 8.10
CA PHE A 409 8.23 -15.85 7.83
C PHE A 409 6.89 -16.34 7.26
N GLN A 410 6.92 -17.12 6.18
CA GLN A 410 5.72 -17.69 5.57
C GLN A 410 4.86 -18.48 6.57
N LYS A 411 5.48 -19.38 7.37
CA LYS A 411 4.75 -20.14 8.40
C LYS A 411 4.17 -19.24 9.50
N GLY A 412 4.90 -18.18 9.87
CA GLY A 412 4.42 -17.18 10.83
C GLY A 412 3.18 -16.46 10.32
N LEU A 413 3.17 -16.04 9.04
CA LEU A 413 2.01 -15.44 8.37
C LEU A 413 0.82 -16.40 8.32
N GLN A 414 1.05 -17.65 7.94
CA GLN A 414 0.00 -18.68 7.90
C GLN A 414 -0.63 -18.88 9.28
N LYS A 415 0.18 -18.87 10.33
CA LYS A 415 -0.30 -18.99 11.72
C LYS A 415 -1.14 -17.78 12.12
N TYR A 416 -0.66 -16.58 11.85
CA TYR A 416 -1.36 -15.32 12.11
C TYR A 416 -2.72 -15.27 11.41
N LEU A 417 -2.75 -15.51 10.10
CA LEU A 417 -3.98 -15.47 9.30
C LEU A 417 -5.01 -16.51 9.77
N LYS A 418 -4.58 -17.74 10.08
CA LYS A 418 -5.49 -18.78 10.59
C LYS A 418 -6.08 -18.40 11.95
N LYS A 419 -5.27 -17.82 12.83
CA LYS A 419 -5.71 -17.47 14.20
C LYS A 419 -6.71 -16.31 14.19
N HIS A 420 -6.52 -15.33 13.33
CA HIS A 420 -7.30 -14.09 13.31
C HIS A 420 -8.30 -14.01 12.14
N ALA A 421 -8.52 -15.11 11.39
CA ALA A 421 -9.47 -15.14 10.27
C ALA A 421 -10.85 -14.61 10.65
N TYR A 422 -11.40 -13.73 9.81
CA TYR A 422 -12.69 -13.02 10.01
C TYR A 422 -12.73 -12.11 11.24
N SER A 423 -11.59 -11.82 11.85
CA SER A 423 -11.46 -10.98 13.04
C SER A 423 -10.52 -9.79 12.79
N ASN A 424 -10.20 -9.07 13.84
CA ASN A 424 -9.27 -7.96 13.84
C ASN A 424 -7.99 -8.32 14.61
N ALA A 425 -6.88 -7.68 14.24
CA ALA A 425 -5.60 -7.86 14.88
C ALA A 425 -4.84 -6.53 15.00
N GLU A 426 -3.84 -6.53 15.85
CA GLU A 426 -2.87 -5.44 16.07
C GLU A 426 -1.46 -5.93 15.65
N GLY A 427 -0.52 -5.02 15.42
CA GLY A 427 0.84 -5.37 15.01
C GLY A 427 1.52 -6.39 15.92
N HIS A 428 1.29 -6.31 17.23
CA HIS A 428 1.82 -7.27 18.21
C HIS A 428 1.38 -8.73 17.94
N ASP A 429 0.15 -8.96 17.49
CA ASP A 429 -0.37 -10.30 17.18
C ASP A 429 0.43 -10.97 16.04
N LEU A 430 0.85 -10.16 15.06
CA LEU A 430 1.67 -10.59 13.96
C LEU A 430 3.08 -10.96 14.43
N TRP A 431 3.73 -10.06 15.16
CA TRP A 431 5.07 -10.30 15.68
C TRP A 431 5.14 -11.53 16.57
N LYS A 432 4.15 -11.72 17.41
CA LYS A 432 4.01 -12.92 18.24
C LYS A 432 3.93 -14.19 17.38
N SER A 433 3.13 -14.19 16.35
CA SER A 433 2.95 -15.36 15.47
C SER A 433 4.24 -15.74 14.74
N ILE A 434 4.97 -14.74 14.22
CA ILE A 434 6.27 -14.95 13.55
C ILE A 434 7.34 -15.37 14.55
N GLY A 435 7.40 -14.72 15.72
CA GLY A 435 8.38 -15.01 16.78
C GLY A 435 8.26 -16.42 17.34
N GLU A 436 7.04 -16.91 17.54
CA GLU A 436 6.78 -18.29 17.99
C GLU A 436 7.27 -19.34 16.98
N VAL A 437 7.14 -19.07 15.68
CA VAL A 437 7.63 -19.97 14.61
C VAL A 437 9.14 -19.88 14.48
N ALA A 438 9.70 -18.68 14.46
CA ALA A 438 11.13 -18.45 14.30
C ALA A 438 11.94 -18.74 15.58
N LYS A 439 11.27 -18.89 16.73
CA LYS A 439 11.89 -19.02 18.06
C LYS A 439 12.86 -17.88 18.37
N LYS A 440 12.46 -16.66 18.02
CA LYS A 440 13.22 -15.42 18.21
C LYS A 440 12.35 -14.34 18.85
N PRO A 441 12.93 -13.43 19.68
CA PRO A 441 12.19 -12.34 20.32
C PRO A 441 11.92 -11.19 19.33
N ILE A 442 11.01 -11.41 18.39
CA ILE A 442 10.71 -10.48 17.29
C ILE A 442 10.05 -9.20 17.79
N ASP A 443 9.12 -9.29 18.75
CA ASP A 443 8.37 -8.13 19.29
C ASP A 443 9.27 -6.95 19.61
N LYS A 444 10.30 -7.17 20.45
CA LYS A 444 11.21 -6.10 20.88
C LYS A 444 12.05 -5.50 19.73
N MET A 445 12.31 -6.28 18.69
CA MET A 445 13.01 -5.78 17.51
C MET A 445 12.06 -4.90 16.69
N MET A 446 10.87 -5.39 16.40
CA MET A 446 9.90 -4.69 15.57
C MET A 446 9.38 -3.42 16.22
N ASP A 447 9.15 -3.43 17.55
CA ASP A 447 8.77 -2.22 18.30
C ASP A 447 9.75 -1.07 18.07
N SER A 448 11.05 -1.37 17.90
CA SER A 448 12.05 -0.34 17.64
C SER A 448 11.97 0.24 16.22
N TRP A 449 11.31 -0.43 15.28
CA TRP A 449 11.15 0.00 13.90
C TRP A 449 9.82 0.67 13.63
N ILE A 450 8.73 0.16 14.23
CA ILE A 450 7.38 0.66 13.94
C ILE A 450 6.97 1.84 14.82
N ASN A 451 7.48 1.91 16.07
CA ASN A 451 7.09 2.96 17.04
C ASN A 451 8.03 4.17 17.07
N GLN A 452 9.11 4.16 16.27
CA GLN A 452 10.07 5.26 16.23
C GLN A 452 10.06 5.97 14.88
N VAL A 453 10.14 7.29 14.91
CA VAL A 453 10.30 8.15 13.72
C VAL A 453 11.73 8.05 13.22
N GLY A 454 11.90 7.91 11.91
CA GLY A 454 13.21 7.90 11.27
C GLY A 454 13.85 6.51 11.20
N PHE A 455 15.06 6.48 10.74
CA PHE A 455 15.88 5.28 10.59
C PHE A 455 17.35 5.58 10.92
N PRO A 456 18.18 4.56 11.21
CA PRO A 456 19.56 4.78 11.60
C PRO A 456 20.52 4.89 10.40
N ILE A 457 21.57 5.65 10.60
CA ILE A 457 22.84 5.52 9.89
C ILE A 457 23.85 4.90 10.86
N VAL A 458 24.59 3.89 10.42
CA VAL A 458 25.59 3.15 11.19
C VAL A 458 26.98 3.56 10.71
N SER A 459 27.68 4.30 11.53
CA SER A 459 29.08 4.67 11.24
C SER A 459 30.01 3.53 11.67
N VAL A 460 30.98 3.23 10.83
CA VAL A 460 31.98 2.17 11.02
C VAL A 460 33.36 2.79 11.18
N ASN A 461 34.13 2.28 12.13
CA ASN A 461 35.57 2.59 12.24
C ASN A 461 36.32 1.26 12.44
N ARG A 462 37.22 0.95 11.51
CA ARG A 462 38.04 -0.26 11.51
C ARG A 462 39.38 -0.06 12.21
N LYS A 463 39.78 -1.03 13.03
CA LYS A 463 41.17 -1.15 13.58
C LYS A 463 41.59 -2.61 13.52
N GLY A 464 42.33 -2.95 12.49
CA GLY A 464 42.74 -4.35 12.23
C GLY A 464 41.51 -5.27 12.02
N SER A 465 41.36 -6.30 12.84
CA SER A 465 40.19 -7.19 12.81
C SER A 465 39.00 -6.70 13.62
N GLN A 466 39.05 -5.56 14.26
CA GLN A 466 37.97 -5.02 15.07
C GLN A 466 37.29 -3.86 14.35
N ILE A 467 35.97 -3.91 14.26
CA ILE A 467 35.16 -2.79 13.82
C ILE A 467 34.34 -2.24 15.00
N SER A 468 34.32 -0.93 15.10
CA SER A 468 33.51 -0.18 16.05
C SER A 468 32.35 0.46 15.33
N LEU A 469 31.14 0.11 15.71
CA LEU A 469 29.89 0.56 15.12
C LEU A 469 29.18 1.56 16.02
N LYS A 470 28.59 2.60 15.43
CA LYS A 470 27.78 3.58 16.16
C LYS A 470 26.56 3.94 15.34
N GLN A 471 25.35 3.72 15.90
CA GLN A 471 24.12 4.12 15.27
C GLN A 471 23.68 5.52 15.71
N THR A 472 23.15 6.29 14.76
CA THR A 472 22.49 7.58 15.00
C THR A 472 21.31 7.71 14.04
N ARG A 473 20.25 8.44 14.42
CA ARG A 473 19.17 8.74 13.47
C ARG A 473 19.73 9.53 12.29
N TYR A 474 19.41 9.08 11.07
CA TYR A 474 19.68 9.86 9.86
C TYR A 474 18.64 10.97 9.70
N LEU A 475 19.07 12.18 9.37
CA LEU A 475 18.25 13.35 9.13
C LEU A 475 18.86 14.18 8.00
N LEU A 476 17.99 14.67 7.11
CA LEU A 476 18.39 15.57 6.03
C LEU A 476 18.91 16.89 6.60
N GLU A 477 18.25 17.41 7.63
CA GLU A 477 18.69 18.60 8.38
C GLU A 477 18.90 18.27 9.86
N GLU A 478 20.11 18.35 10.35
CA GLU A 478 20.41 18.05 11.74
C GLU A 478 19.97 19.15 12.71
N THR A 479 19.35 18.74 13.82
CA THR A 479 19.09 19.60 14.98
C THR A 479 19.62 18.93 16.25
N LYS A 480 19.99 19.72 17.27
CA LYS A 480 20.51 19.19 18.54
C LYS A 480 19.54 18.26 19.27
N SER A 481 18.22 18.41 19.08
CA SER A 481 17.18 17.62 19.75
C SER A 481 16.77 16.37 19.02
N SER A 482 17.11 16.17 17.76
CA SER A 482 16.55 15.16 16.86
C SER A 482 17.31 13.82 16.79
N LYS A 483 18.41 13.68 17.53
CA LYS A 483 19.29 12.48 17.49
C LYS A 483 18.88 11.37 18.47
N LYS A 484 17.63 11.34 18.92
CA LYS A 484 17.12 10.32 19.85
C LYS A 484 16.59 9.11 19.05
N GLY A 485 16.82 7.94 19.55
CA GLY A 485 16.37 6.67 18.99
C GLY A 485 17.51 5.64 19.01
N ILE A 486 17.17 4.42 19.36
CA ILE A 486 18.05 3.24 19.24
C ILE A 486 17.22 2.16 18.59
N TRP A 487 17.67 1.68 17.44
CA TRP A 487 17.06 0.58 16.72
C TRP A 487 17.75 -0.74 17.06
N LYS A 488 17.02 -1.80 17.04
CA LYS A 488 17.57 -3.16 17.06
C LYS A 488 17.80 -3.59 15.63
N ILE A 489 19.03 -3.39 15.16
CA ILE A 489 19.41 -3.54 13.76
C ILE A 489 19.95 -4.95 13.53
N PRO A 490 19.31 -5.77 12.67
CA PRO A 490 19.94 -7.00 12.19
C PRO A 490 21.06 -6.63 11.22
N LEU A 491 22.30 -6.88 11.63
CA LEU A 491 23.50 -6.63 10.82
C LEU A 491 23.88 -7.92 10.09
N ILE A 492 24.02 -7.82 8.79
CA ILE A 492 24.64 -8.85 7.93
C ILE A 492 26.00 -8.31 7.54
N ILE A 493 27.06 -9.03 7.92
CA ILE A 493 28.45 -8.67 7.60
C ILE A 493 29.01 -9.74 6.67
N ASP A 494 29.39 -9.33 5.47
CA ASP A 494 29.99 -10.16 4.46
C ASP A 494 31.49 -9.84 4.36
N GLU A 495 32.33 -10.86 4.55
CA GLU A 495 33.80 -10.80 4.45
C GLU A 495 34.31 -11.56 3.20
N GLY A 496 33.43 -11.79 2.23
CA GLY A 496 33.70 -12.53 0.99
C GLY A 496 33.45 -14.03 1.14
N ASP A 497 34.23 -14.73 1.95
CA ASP A 497 34.08 -16.19 2.16
C ASP A 497 33.08 -16.52 3.28
N VAL A 498 32.82 -15.57 4.16
CA VAL A 498 32.02 -15.79 5.38
C VAL A 498 31.05 -14.65 5.59
N THR A 499 29.79 -14.98 5.64
CA THR A 499 28.73 -14.05 6.06
C THR A 499 28.35 -14.33 7.52
N THR A 500 28.30 -13.28 8.33
CA THR A 500 27.90 -13.35 9.75
C THR A 500 26.69 -12.47 10.02
N SER A 501 25.85 -12.89 10.98
CA SER A 501 24.68 -12.14 11.39
C SER A 501 24.78 -11.74 12.87
N HIS A 502 24.51 -10.48 13.17
CA HIS A 502 24.55 -9.90 14.51
C HIS A 502 23.31 -9.04 14.73
N ILE A 503 23.01 -8.71 15.98
CA ILE A 503 22.03 -7.69 16.33
C ILE A 503 22.75 -6.54 17.01
N MET A 504 22.61 -5.33 16.48
CA MET A 504 23.04 -4.12 17.15
C MET A 504 21.85 -3.52 17.91
N ASP A 505 21.88 -3.63 19.22
CA ASP A 505 20.78 -3.17 20.12
C ASP A 505 21.24 -2.02 21.05
N LYS A 506 22.46 -1.52 20.86
CA LYS A 506 23.09 -0.45 21.64
C LYS A 506 23.48 0.69 20.72
N LYS A 507 23.67 1.88 21.31
CA LYS A 507 24.17 3.07 20.60
C LYS A 507 25.52 2.83 19.93
N SER A 508 26.39 2.05 20.57
CA SER A 508 27.70 1.66 20.05
C SER A 508 27.98 0.20 20.37
N GLN A 509 28.63 -0.51 19.46
CA GLN A 509 28.98 -1.91 19.57
C GLN A 509 30.27 -2.19 18.84
N SER A 510 31.08 -3.12 19.35
CA SER A 510 32.26 -3.59 18.63
C SER A 510 32.09 -5.03 18.21
N ILE A 511 32.51 -5.34 16.99
CA ILE A 511 32.43 -6.70 16.41
C ILE A 511 33.87 -7.05 15.92
N LYS A 512 34.24 -8.30 16.11
CA LYS A 512 35.50 -8.84 15.60
C LYS A 512 35.24 -9.53 14.27
N LEU A 513 35.86 -9.06 13.21
CA LEU A 513 35.87 -9.70 11.90
C LEU A 513 36.60 -11.04 11.96
N LYS A 514 36.19 -11.98 11.11
CA LYS A 514 36.88 -13.27 10.98
C LYS A 514 38.25 -13.13 10.33
N ASN A 515 38.37 -12.20 9.37
CA ASN A 515 39.60 -11.95 8.65
C ASN A 515 40.03 -10.49 8.85
N LYS A 516 41.27 -10.29 9.33
CA LYS A 516 41.87 -8.97 9.57
C LYS A 516 42.36 -8.26 8.31
N GLU A 517 42.58 -8.99 7.21
CA GLU A 517 43.23 -8.47 5.99
C GLU A 517 42.20 -8.29 4.85
N ARG A 518 40.99 -8.83 4.99
CA ARG A 518 39.95 -8.76 3.95
C ARG A 518 39.05 -7.54 4.10
N ASN A 519 38.52 -7.13 2.99
CA ASN A 519 37.43 -6.17 2.94
C ASN A 519 36.14 -6.80 3.48
N PHE A 520 35.24 -5.97 3.93
CA PHE A 520 33.93 -6.40 4.44
C PHE A 520 32.85 -5.40 4.03
N ILE A 521 31.62 -5.89 3.95
CA ILE A 521 30.43 -5.09 3.71
C ILE A 521 29.43 -5.36 4.82
N ILE A 522 28.80 -4.32 5.35
CA ILE A 522 27.68 -4.42 6.28
C ILE A 522 26.40 -4.05 5.52
N ASN A 523 25.32 -4.75 5.81
CA ASN A 523 24.05 -4.65 5.07
C ASN A 523 24.17 -5.20 3.64
N SER A 524 24.99 -6.24 3.46
CA SER A 524 25.16 -6.89 2.15
C SER A 524 23.82 -7.33 1.58
N GLY A 525 23.59 -7.10 0.27
CA GLY A 525 22.32 -7.28 -0.41
C GLY A 525 21.24 -6.27 -0.01
N ARG A 526 21.59 -5.25 0.77
CA ARG A 526 20.69 -4.15 1.19
C ARG A 526 19.35 -4.64 1.76
N THR A 527 19.39 -5.65 2.62
CA THR A 527 18.17 -6.21 3.21
C THR A 527 17.61 -5.37 4.37
N GLY A 528 18.47 -4.59 5.03
CA GLY A 528 18.11 -3.74 6.17
C GLY A 528 17.75 -2.30 5.79
N PHE A 529 16.76 -1.73 6.48
CA PHE A 529 16.31 -0.34 6.28
C PHE A 529 17.21 0.64 7.07
N TYR A 530 18.50 0.68 6.78
CA TYR A 530 19.49 1.58 7.40
C TYR A 530 20.60 1.92 6.43
N ARG A 531 21.27 3.05 6.67
CA ARG A 531 22.43 3.52 5.89
C ARG A 531 23.73 3.16 6.58
N MET A 532 24.80 3.07 5.80
CA MET A 532 26.17 2.86 6.27
C MET A 532 27.01 4.11 6.04
N ASP A 533 27.93 4.39 7.00
CA ASP A 533 28.94 5.43 6.90
C ASP A 533 30.30 4.79 7.22
N TYR A 534 31.01 4.41 6.17
CA TYR A 534 32.34 3.80 6.27
C TYR A 534 33.42 4.86 6.51
N ASP A 535 34.48 4.50 7.28
CA ASP A 535 35.66 5.30 7.36
C ASP A 535 36.41 5.37 5.99
N SER A 536 37.28 6.36 5.82
CA SER A 536 37.93 6.62 4.52
C SER A 536 38.74 5.42 4.03
N GLU A 537 39.53 4.78 4.90
CA GLU A 537 40.35 3.62 4.52
C GLU A 537 39.50 2.45 4.01
N THR A 538 38.39 2.17 4.70
CA THR A 538 37.43 1.12 4.25
C THR A 538 36.80 1.51 2.92
N LEU A 539 36.43 2.78 2.76
CA LEU A 539 35.77 3.27 1.54
C LEU A 539 36.71 3.23 0.33
N ASP A 540 37.99 3.61 0.51
CA ASP A 540 39.01 3.55 -0.55
C ASP A 540 39.21 2.10 -1.04
N ASN A 541 39.29 1.15 -0.10
CA ASN A 541 39.35 -0.29 -0.45
C ASN A 541 38.10 -0.79 -1.16
N LEU A 542 36.91 -0.35 -0.75
CA LEU A 542 35.66 -0.71 -1.41
C LEU A 542 35.58 -0.10 -2.82
N SER A 543 36.11 1.11 -3.04
CA SER A 543 36.15 1.74 -4.36
C SER A 543 36.92 0.89 -5.38
N LEU A 544 38.06 0.30 -4.98
CA LEU A 544 38.82 -0.62 -5.84
C LEU A 544 37.97 -1.88 -6.22
N LEU A 545 37.26 -2.46 -5.25
CA LEU A 545 36.43 -3.62 -5.51
C LEU A 545 35.16 -3.30 -6.35
N ILE A 546 34.74 -2.05 -6.34
CA ILE A 546 33.66 -1.54 -7.20
C ILE A 546 34.17 -1.42 -8.63
N ASP A 547 35.30 -0.77 -8.85
CA ASP A 547 35.94 -0.58 -10.15
C ASP A 547 36.23 -1.94 -10.84
N GLU A 548 36.76 -2.90 -10.09
CA GLU A 548 37.00 -4.26 -10.54
C GLU A 548 35.74 -5.12 -10.66
N LYS A 549 34.56 -4.61 -10.31
CA LYS A 549 33.25 -5.33 -10.28
C LYS A 549 33.27 -6.62 -9.43
N VAL A 550 34.11 -6.67 -8.41
CA VAL A 550 34.20 -7.81 -7.47
C VAL A 550 32.97 -7.86 -6.56
N LEU A 551 32.45 -6.69 -6.16
CA LEU A 551 31.24 -6.61 -5.37
C LEU A 551 30.00 -6.89 -6.23
N ASN A 552 28.97 -7.51 -5.62
CA ASN A 552 27.70 -7.62 -6.30
C ASN A 552 27.10 -6.22 -6.55
N TYR A 553 26.25 -6.11 -7.56
CA TYR A 553 25.72 -4.82 -8.03
C TYR A 553 24.84 -4.11 -6.99
N VAL A 554 24.13 -4.88 -6.13
CA VAL A 554 23.29 -4.29 -5.06
C VAL A 554 24.18 -3.62 -4.01
N ASP A 555 25.30 -4.23 -3.66
CA ASP A 555 26.25 -3.65 -2.71
C ASP A 555 26.95 -2.43 -3.31
N ARG A 556 27.31 -2.45 -4.61
CA ARG A 556 27.81 -1.28 -5.34
C ARG A 556 26.80 -0.13 -5.28
N TRP A 557 25.55 -0.39 -5.65
CA TRP A 557 24.44 0.57 -5.53
C TRP A 557 24.31 1.12 -4.11
N SER A 558 24.35 0.25 -3.10
CA SER A 558 24.15 0.60 -1.70
C SER A 558 25.21 1.57 -1.18
N ILE A 559 26.48 1.31 -1.47
CA ILE A 559 27.60 2.15 -1.02
C ILE A 559 27.52 3.54 -1.66
N GLN A 560 27.26 3.61 -2.95
CA GLN A 560 27.15 4.86 -3.70
C GLN A 560 25.95 5.70 -3.19
N ASN A 561 24.78 5.08 -2.99
CA ASN A 561 23.57 5.74 -2.49
C ASN A 561 23.76 6.27 -1.06
N ASP A 562 24.43 5.51 -0.20
CA ASP A 562 24.72 5.94 1.16
C ASP A 562 25.75 7.07 1.20
N TYR A 563 26.75 7.07 0.30
CA TYR A 563 27.73 8.15 0.20
C TYR A 563 27.06 9.45 -0.30
N TYR A 564 26.27 9.37 -1.38
CA TYR A 564 25.50 10.51 -1.87
C TYR A 564 24.66 11.17 -0.78
N SER A 565 23.93 10.35 -0.02
CA SER A 565 23.07 10.83 1.06
C SER A 565 23.80 11.63 2.12
N GLN A 566 25.09 11.33 2.35
CA GLN A 566 25.93 12.07 3.30
C GLN A 566 26.46 13.37 2.71
N CYS A 567 26.66 13.44 1.38
CA CYS A 567 26.98 14.69 0.70
C CYS A 567 25.79 15.66 0.75
N VAL A 568 24.58 15.17 0.50
CA VAL A 568 23.36 16.00 0.59
C VAL A 568 23.19 16.60 1.99
N THR A 569 23.57 15.89 3.04
CA THR A 569 23.52 16.40 4.43
C THR A 569 24.72 17.26 4.81
N GLY A 570 25.69 17.48 3.92
CA GLY A 570 26.91 18.23 4.17
C GLY A 570 27.95 17.52 5.08
N LYS A 571 27.80 16.21 5.32
CA LYS A 571 28.74 15.41 6.13
C LYS A 571 29.95 14.97 5.34
N LYS A 572 29.83 14.81 4.06
CA LYS A 572 30.90 14.50 3.12
C LYS A 572 30.97 15.60 2.07
N LYS A 573 32.16 15.82 1.50
CA LYS A 573 32.36 16.84 0.46
C LYS A 573 31.87 16.32 -0.89
N LEU A 574 31.27 17.20 -1.69
CA LEU A 574 30.82 16.87 -3.04
C LEU A 574 31.99 16.38 -3.93
N GLN A 575 33.15 17.02 -3.85
CA GLN A 575 34.32 16.61 -4.64
C GLN A 575 34.72 15.16 -4.34
N ASP A 576 34.82 14.79 -3.04
CA ASP A 576 35.19 13.43 -2.64
C ASP A 576 34.17 12.37 -3.15
N TYR A 577 32.87 12.75 -3.23
CA TYR A 577 31.85 11.89 -3.83
C TYR A 577 32.02 11.76 -5.34
N LEU A 578 32.25 12.86 -6.06
CA LEU A 578 32.45 12.82 -7.50
C LEU A 578 33.70 12.00 -7.85
N ASP A 579 34.79 12.17 -7.08
CA ASP A 579 36.04 11.37 -7.24
C ASP A 579 35.71 9.85 -7.02
N PHE A 580 34.93 9.53 -6.02
CA PHE A 580 34.50 8.16 -5.75
C PHE A 580 33.65 7.58 -6.89
N THR A 581 32.78 8.38 -7.54
CA THR A 581 31.91 7.90 -8.62
C THR A 581 32.67 7.53 -9.90
N ASN A 582 33.98 7.88 -10.02
CA ASN A 582 34.79 7.42 -11.14
C ASN A 582 34.91 5.88 -11.19
N ALA A 583 34.82 5.18 -10.04
CA ALA A 583 34.80 3.73 -9.97
C ALA A 583 33.53 3.09 -10.62
N TYR A 584 32.54 3.90 -11.00
CA TYR A 584 31.30 3.46 -11.64
C TYR A 584 31.22 3.84 -13.12
N PHE A 585 32.27 4.38 -13.72
CA PHE A 585 32.18 4.88 -15.10
C PHE A 585 31.83 3.78 -16.10
N ASP A 586 32.27 2.56 -15.87
CA ASP A 586 31.95 1.38 -16.67
C ASP A 586 30.79 0.54 -16.11
N GLU A 587 29.96 1.13 -15.21
CA GLU A 587 28.84 0.40 -14.61
C GLU A 587 27.78 0.05 -15.66
N ASP A 588 27.40 -1.22 -15.70
CA ASP A 588 26.47 -1.77 -16.68
C ASP A 588 25.20 -2.35 -16.09
N ASN A 589 25.16 -2.55 -14.77
CA ASN A 589 23.95 -3.02 -14.09
C ASN A 589 22.90 -1.91 -13.98
N TYR A 590 21.65 -2.31 -14.14
CA TYR A 590 20.49 -1.41 -14.15
C TYR A 590 20.41 -0.51 -12.91
N ILE A 591 20.36 -1.10 -11.70
CA ILE A 591 20.09 -0.34 -10.47
C ILE A 591 21.20 0.64 -10.15
N SER A 592 22.48 0.22 -10.28
CA SER A 592 23.64 1.07 -10.00
C SER A 592 23.77 2.19 -11.02
N SER A 593 23.57 1.89 -12.32
CA SER A 593 23.59 2.90 -13.39
C SER A 593 22.48 3.92 -13.26
N LEU A 594 21.23 3.46 -12.98
CA LEU A 594 20.08 4.34 -12.83
C LEU A 594 20.25 5.30 -11.65
N ASN A 595 20.63 4.77 -10.50
CA ASN A 595 20.78 5.56 -9.28
C ASN A 595 21.87 6.61 -9.39
N LEU A 596 23.05 6.25 -9.95
CA LEU A 596 24.11 7.24 -10.18
C LEU A 596 23.66 8.32 -11.17
N ALA A 597 23.01 7.94 -12.28
CA ALA A 597 22.48 8.91 -13.26
C ALA A 597 21.46 9.86 -12.61
N GLN A 598 20.59 9.36 -11.76
CA GLN A 598 19.62 10.17 -11.02
C GLN A 598 20.32 11.14 -10.04
N HIS A 599 21.35 10.68 -9.34
CA HIS A 599 22.10 11.53 -8.41
C HIS A 599 22.85 12.64 -9.15
N LEU A 600 23.53 12.32 -10.25
CA LEU A 600 24.25 13.33 -11.05
C LEU A 600 23.28 14.36 -11.64
N TYR A 601 22.14 13.92 -12.16
CA TYR A 601 21.11 14.83 -12.66
C TYR A 601 20.53 15.70 -11.53
N SER A 602 20.31 15.14 -10.37
CA SER A 602 19.82 15.87 -9.18
C SER A 602 20.84 16.91 -8.71
N LEU A 603 22.13 16.55 -8.69
CA LEU A 603 23.21 17.50 -8.37
C LEU A 603 23.22 18.67 -9.34
N TYR A 604 23.14 18.42 -10.67
CA TYR A 604 23.01 19.49 -11.65
C TYR A 604 21.80 20.38 -11.38
N SER A 605 20.64 19.80 -11.10
CA SER A 605 19.41 20.55 -10.81
C SER A 605 19.54 21.42 -9.56
N LEU A 606 20.21 20.94 -8.52
CA LEU A 606 20.45 21.67 -7.27
C LEU A 606 21.48 22.78 -7.43
N THR A 607 22.49 22.58 -8.31
CA THR A 607 23.63 23.48 -8.46
C THR A 607 23.54 24.38 -9.69
N HIS A 608 22.42 24.43 -10.41
CA HIS A 608 22.26 25.11 -11.70
C HIS A 608 22.56 26.63 -11.67
N LYS A 609 22.62 27.26 -10.48
CA LYS A 609 23.01 28.68 -10.27
C LYS A 609 24.44 28.85 -9.79
N GLU A 610 25.14 27.77 -9.53
CA GLU A 610 26.51 27.81 -9.03
C GLU A 610 27.50 27.95 -10.19
N LYS A 611 28.68 28.49 -9.91
CA LYS A 611 29.75 28.72 -10.92
C LYS A 611 30.25 27.43 -11.55
N PHE A 612 30.15 26.31 -10.85
CA PHE A 612 30.60 24.98 -11.28
C PHE A 612 29.45 24.12 -11.86
N SER A 613 28.32 24.75 -12.17
CA SER A 613 27.14 24.03 -12.69
C SER A 613 27.43 23.33 -14.02
N ASP A 614 28.23 23.97 -14.90
CA ASP A 614 28.56 23.40 -16.21
C ASP A 614 29.42 22.15 -16.10
N GLU A 615 30.34 22.10 -15.13
CA GLU A 615 31.16 20.92 -14.84
C GLU A 615 30.26 19.74 -14.37
N ILE A 616 29.31 19.98 -13.47
CA ILE A 616 28.35 18.96 -13.02
C ILE A 616 27.47 18.51 -14.18
N LYS A 617 26.98 19.46 -15.00
CA LYS A 617 26.22 19.16 -16.21
C LYS A 617 26.99 18.22 -17.14
N GLN A 618 28.25 18.56 -17.43
CA GLN A 618 29.08 17.79 -18.33
C GLN A 618 29.36 16.37 -17.77
N TYR A 619 29.56 16.25 -16.46
CA TYR A 619 29.76 14.96 -15.81
C TYR A 619 28.51 14.09 -15.93
N ALA A 620 27.33 14.63 -15.61
CA ALA A 620 26.05 13.96 -15.77
C ALA A 620 25.76 13.57 -17.22
N PHE A 621 26.04 14.48 -18.16
CA PHE A 621 25.90 14.24 -19.59
C PHE A 621 26.76 13.07 -20.08
N ASN A 622 28.06 13.07 -19.73
CA ASN A 622 28.98 12.03 -20.14
C ASN A 622 28.54 10.66 -19.62
N PHE A 623 28.12 10.56 -18.35
CA PHE A 623 27.64 9.31 -17.78
C PHE A 623 26.35 8.82 -18.46
N LEU A 624 25.35 9.70 -18.67
CA LEU A 624 24.12 9.36 -19.40
C LEU A 624 24.41 8.95 -20.84
N ARG A 625 25.40 9.57 -21.47
CA ARG A 625 25.83 9.26 -22.84
C ARG A 625 26.42 7.85 -22.94
N THR A 626 27.23 7.40 -21.97
CA THR A 626 27.74 6.02 -21.95
C THR A 626 26.60 5.00 -21.88
N ILE A 627 25.51 5.29 -21.11
CA ILE A 627 24.33 4.44 -21.03
C ILE A 627 23.61 4.42 -22.40
N TYR A 628 23.39 5.59 -23.00
CA TYR A 628 22.72 5.71 -24.30
C TYR A 628 23.50 5.03 -25.43
N ASP A 629 24.81 5.21 -25.50
CA ASP A 629 25.65 4.60 -26.53
C ASP A 629 25.63 3.07 -26.47
N ARG A 630 25.50 2.51 -25.26
CA ARG A 630 25.36 1.08 -25.03
C ARG A 630 23.97 0.57 -25.43
N LEU A 631 22.90 1.26 -25.08
CA LEU A 631 21.51 0.80 -25.24
C LEU A 631 20.90 1.21 -26.58
N GLY A 632 21.26 2.40 -27.12
CA GLY A 632 20.71 3.00 -28.32
C GLY A 632 19.28 3.53 -28.12
N TRP A 633 18.71 4.07 -29.20
CA TRP A 633 17.35 4.60 -29.23
C TRP A 633 16.28 3.50 -29.19
N ASP A 634 16.44 2.49 -30.05
CA ASP A 634 15.47 1.41 -30.22
C ASP A 634 15.75 0.21 -29.32
N ALA A 635 14.68 -0.47 -28.94
CA ALA A 635 14.76 -1.72 -28.20
C ALA A 635 15.43 -2.84 -29.04
N LYS A 636 16.41 -3.53 -28.45
CA LYS A 636 17.06 -4.67 -29.07
C LYS A 636 16.23 -5.94 -28.85
N LYS A 637 16.25 -6.85 -29.82
CA LYS A 637 15.55 -8.12 -29.70
C LYS A 637 16.09 -8.94 -28.51
N ASN A 638 15.20 -9.40 -27.62
CA ASN A 638 15.51 -10.18 -26.43
C ASN A 638 16.42 -9.44 -25.40
N GLU A 639 16.38 -8.12 -25.35
CA GLU A 639 17.08 -7.39 -24.30
C GLU A 639 16.41 -7.56 -22.93
N PRO A 640 17.17 -7.41 -21.83
CA PRO A 640 16.61 -7.38 -20.47
C PRO A 640 15.51 -6.34 -20.33
N HIS A 641 14.47 -6.65 -19.54
CA HIS A 641 13.34 -5.76 -19.26
C HIS A 641 13.82 -4.40 -18.71
N THR A 642 14.78 -4.43 -17.80
CA THR A 642 15.34 -3.25 -17.15
C THR A 642 16.10 -2.33 -18.11
N ASN A 643 16.59 -2.81 -19.26
CA ASN A 643 17.21 -1.98 -20.29
C ASN A 643 16.22 -0.98 -20.89
N ALA A 644 14.95 -1.38 -21.07
CA ALA A 644 13.93 -0.45 -21.58
C ALA A 644 13.67 0.69 -20.59
N LEU A 645 13.71 0.41 -19.29
CA LEU A 645 13.55 1.41 -18.23
C LEU A 645 14.75 2.36 -18.19
N LEU A 646 15.96 1.82 -18.22
CA LEU A 646 17.19 2.60 -18.18
C LEU A 646 17.37 3.47 -19.44
N ARG A 647 17.04 2.93 -20.62
CA ARG A 647 17.04 3.67 -21.90
C ARG A 647 16.11 4.87 -21.83
N SER A 648 14.89 4.68 -21.36
CA SER A 648 13.90 5.75 -21.21
C SER A 648 14.42 6.86 -20.29
N PHE A 649 15.11 6.51 -19.23
CA PHE A 649 15.72 7.47 -18.32
C PHE A 649 16.88 8.21 -18.99
N ALA A 650 17.80 7.50 -19.67
CA ALA A 650 18.94 8.09 -20.34
C ALA A 650 18.55 9.07 -21.44
N ILE A 651 17.60 8.68 -22.32
CA ILE A 651 17.08 9.54 -23.38
C ILE A 651 16.43 10.80 -22.78
N SER A 652 15.57 10.65 -21.77
CA SER A 652 14.92 11.79 -21.12
C SER A 652 15.94 12.72 -20.45
N GLY A 653 16.96 12.16 -19.80
CA GLY A 653 18.04 12.91 -19.14
C GLY A 653 18.89 13.69 -20.13
N LEU A 654 19.36 13.04 -21.19
CA LEU A 654 20.16 13.67 -22.24
C LEU A 654 19.39 14.80 -22.94
N GLY A 655 18.13 14.60 -23.31
CA GLY A 655 17.30 15.65 -23.88
C GLY A 655 17.16 16.86 -22.97
N LYS A 656 16.96 16.65 -21.66
CA LYS A 656 16.91 17.74 -20.66
C LYS A 656 18.26 18.44 -20.47
N LEU A 657 19.37 17.76 -20.69
CA LEU A 657 20.72 18.35 -20.66
C LEU A 657 21.12 19.01 -21.97
N GLY A 658 20.28 18.93 -23.01
CA GLY A 658 20.47 19.61 -24.30
C GLY A 658 21.32 18.82 -25.30
N ASP A 659 21.23 17.50 -25.30
CA ASP A 659 21.85 16.63 -26.30
C ASP A 659 21.18 16.88 -27.69
N GLU A 660 21.96 17.35 -28.69
CA GLU A 660 21.45 17.71 -30.02
C GLU A 660 20.97 16.49 -30.82
N GLU A 661 21.53 15.31 -30.58
CA GLU A 661 21.10 14.06 -31.26
C GLU A 661 19.73 13.58 -30.74
N ILE A 662 19.46 13.83 -29.46
CA ILE A 662 18.22 13.41 -28.80
C ILE A 662 17.07 14.40 -29.03
N LEU A 663 17.36 15.70 -29.23
CA LEU A 663 16.35 16.75 -29.48
C LEU A 663 15.92 16.78 -30.95
#